data_a3a56ece97413a857db9a8b169a5a1e9
#
_entry.id   a3a56ece97413a857db9a8b169a5a1e9
#
_cell.length_a   1.000
_cell.length_b   1.000
_cell.length_c   1.000
_cell.angle_alpha   90.00
_cell.angle_beta   90.00
_cell.angle_gamma   90.00
#
_symmetry.space_group_name_H-M   'P 1'
#
loop_
_entity.id
_entity.type
_entity.pdbx_description
1 polymer ?
#
loop_
_entity_poly.entity_id
_entity_poly.type
_entity_poly.pdbx_seq_one_letter_code
_entity_poly.pdbx_strand_id
1 'polypeptide(L)'
;MPTLPSSDHLRCILRACKYQTVRISSVSLYPCMRKSGIQVYSCLGNYLVSVLVTVGDVDGAVEVFDALTFRSPTSWNSLIFGLVQCGKLRNALHIFQQMQENCVYVSESSILTLLKACIHLKAETIGIALHAEVARRGLEGHLLVGSSLVDMYAKCDFMTQAQETFDKLPGRDIVTWNVLIVGYSRLGHWEEVLLCFGRMQSDGCIPSIATLVFGLKACAAIGNSDRGGELHAEIARLQLTGDPQIGSALVDMYSSCGLLECAEEVLDNLPIKHLSSYNALLGGYVKQELNSEALLCFKQMQLQGIVPNVITYTCTLKAAGTVGDLDTGLELYCQIARMGFQNDLSIGSALIDMFVNCGWLSSAEEVLLMLEDRNVICWNALISGYAKHGFGTKALKTMEQMQEDSLSPSKVTYASILKACADMNAIHQGRVLHMQITKKEMELDLFVGSSLVNMYADAGLLEEAQNIFDRLPMHNIVAWTALVGGYAKHGFDSEALEYFEEMQLEGVFPNAATYACSLKACGSLETIEKGFHIHVEIARRGLESDILVGNALIDMYAKCGLLKKASDVFHRLPTRDTISWNALISGYSQEGLAEEALSLFERMQTEQIPPDAITFSCILNACGGARARNKGKEIHHEIDRMGLLQGDVIVGNALIDMYVNCGSVSKAQEVFDKLPIRDVVTWTTLIAGYVNHERHEEALQYHERMEQSGVFSNAVTFVSILKACGSMGLMGKGQRLHTEIMRKDLLESDLVGNSLVDLYAKCGLLLVAHEVFQHLVVQDEVSWNTLIAGHAHLGVSKLVFRLFDQMLNNGEEPTTSTFLSVLNACSHAGIVEDGLSVFESMSGNYDLTQNIEHFNCMADMFARSGQLEKSCIVIREMPFHPNPIVWHTLMNACQTWGNRELGWEAFEQAVQIDDKDAGAFVFVMKMFLDVSLHRETMKIHSER
;
A
#
# COMPACT_ATOMS: atom_id res chain seq x y z
N MET A 1 -29.19 93.95 18.64
CA MET A 1 -28.22 92.89 18.92
C MET A 1 -28.63 92.17 20.22
N PRO A 2 -29.02 90.92 20.23
CA PRO A 2 -29.37 90.27 21.45
C PRO A 2 -28.03 90.07 22.21
N THR A 3 -28.05 90.50 23.52
CA THR A 3 -26.99 90.41 24.42
C THR A 3 -26.55 88.96 24.59
N LEU A 4 -25.25 88.70 24.33
CA LEU A 4 -24.66 87.37 24.55
C LEU A 4 -24.92 86.86 25.93
N PRO A 5 -25.40 85.65 26.18
CA PRO A 5 -25.65 85.06 27.47
C PRO A 5 -24.35 85.02 28.32
N SER A 6 -24.45 85.44 29.61
CA SER A 6 -23.31 85.38 30.48
C SER A 6 -22.77 83.93 30.70
N SER A 7 -21.52 83.83 31.09
CA SER A 7 -20.89 82.47 31.25
C SER A 7 -21.67 81.55 32.23
N ASP A 8 -22.37 82.14 33.19
CA ASP A 8 -23.18 81.42 34.21
C ASP A 8 -24.53 80.95 33.60
N HIS A 9 -25.15 81.74 32.67
CA HIS A 9 -26.32 81.27 31.90
C HIS A 9 -25.96 80.08 30.97
N LEU A 10 -24.81 80.14 30.30
CA LEU A 10 -24.32 79.06 29.48
C LEU A 10 -23.99 77.79 30.28
N ARG A 11 -23.43 77.96 31.54
CA ARG A 11 -23.25 76.81 32.43
C ARG A 11 -24.58 76.19 32.85
N CYS A 12 -25.62 76.98 33.14
CA CYS A 12 -26.95 76.49 33.48
C CYS A 12 -27.57 75.72 32.25
N ILE A 13 -27.46 76.24 31.02
CA ILE A 13 -27.94 75.61 29.79
C ILE A 13 -27.20 74.29 29.56
N LEU A 14 -25.88 74.29 29.69
CA LEU A 14 -25.06 73.06 29.50
C LEU A 14 -25.32 72.02 30.58
N ARG A 15 -25.60 72.41 31.84
CA ARG A 15 -26.07 71.52 32.92
C ARG A 15 -27.44 70.92 32.57
N ALA A 16 -28.39 71.70 32.09
CA ALA A 16 -29.69 71.23 31.70
C ALA A 16 -29.63 70.26 30.52
N CYS A 17 -28.77 70.51 29.55
CA CYS A 17 -28.55 69.60 28.42
C CYS A 17 -27.93 68.23 28.88
N LYS A 18 -27.06 68.24 29.86
CA LYS A 18 -26.45 67.02 30.41
C LYS A 18 -27.46 66.15 31.20
N TYR A 19 -28.41 66.72 31.91
CA TYR A 19 -29.35 65.98 32.77
C TYR A 19 -30.69 65.64 32.08
N GLN A 20 -31.08 66.27 30.94
CA GLN A 20 -32.38 66.07 30.30
C GLN A 20 -32.38 65.24 29.05
N THR A 21 -31.27 64.69 28.57
CA THR A 21 -31.19 63.91 27.31
C THR A 21 -31.93 64.58 26.15
N VAL A 22 -32.17 65.87 26.14
CA VAL A 22 -32.81 66.63 25.06
C VAL A 22 -31.74 66.71 23.92
N ARG A 23 -31.98 66.03 22.82
CA ARG A 23 -31.30 66.27 21.52
C ARG A 23 -31.61 67.71 21.06
N ILE A 24 -31.10 68.71 21.73
CA ILE A 24 -30.98 70.04 21.10
C ILE A 24 -29.90 69.82 20.04
N SER A 25 -30.27 70.06 18.84
CA SER A 25 -29.42 69.87 17.67
C SER A 25 -28.04 70.52 17.99
N SER A 26 -27.02 69.69 18.24
CA SER A 26 -25.63 70.02 18.42
C SER A 26 -25.10 70.92 17.29
N VAL A 27 -25.72 70.85 16.12
CA VAL A 27 -25.51 71.65 14.92
C VAL A 27 -25.76 73.19 15.20
N SER A 28 -26.53 73.54 16.19
CA SER A 28 -26.83 74.95 16.49
C SER A 28 -26.06 75.52 17.67
N LEU A 29 -25.69 74.80 18.70
CA LEU A 29 -25.00 75.28 19.90
C LEU A 29 -23.50 75.53 19.65
N TYR A 30 -22.81 74.65 19.00
CA TYR A 30 -21.38 74.77 18.69
C TYR A 30 -21.07 76.02 17.80
N PRO A 31 -21.75 76.23 16.66
CA PRO A 31 -21.52 77.39 15.83
C PRO A 31 -21.82 78.72 16.58
N CYS A 32 -22.81 78.75 17.45
CA CYS A 32 -23.10 79.91 18.28
C CYS A 32 -21.97 80.20 19.32
N MET A 33 -21.45 79.18 19.95
CA MET A 33 -20.33 79.32 20.92
C MET A 33 -19.02 79.70 20.17
N ARG A 34 -18.76 79.19 18.99
CA ARG A 34 -17.64 79.53 18.13
C ARG A 34 -17.65 80.98 17.70
N LYS A 35 -18.82 81.50 17.33
CA LYS A 35 -18.99 82.93 17.00
C LYS A 35 -18.86 83.85 18.20
N SER A 36 -19.06 83.36 19.43
CA SER A 36 -18.96 84.18 20.68
C SER A 36 -17.56 84.21 21.25
N GLY A 37 -16.56 83.57 20.66
CA GLY A 37 -15.20 83.55 21.16
C GLY A 37 -15.01 82.72 22.47
N ILE A 38 -16.05 82.04 22.94
CA ILE A 38 -16.06 81.28 24.23
C ILE A 38 -15.16 80.02 24.19
N GLN A 39 -14.67 79.64 23.03
CA GLN A 39 -13.66 78.56 22.84
C GLN A 39 -12.38 78.80 23.63
N VAL A 40 -12.07 80.05 24.00
CA VAL A 40 -10.86 80.42 24.71
C VAL A 40 -10.96 80.23 26.22
N TYR A 41 -12.18 80.11 26.77
CA TYR A 41 -12.37 79.85 28.22
C TYR A 41 -12.24 78.36 28.55
N SER A 42 -11.11 77.95 29.04
CA SER A 42 -10.75 76.54 29.29
C SER A 42 -11.77 75.80 30.17
N CYS A 43 -12.40 76.39 31.15
CA CYS A 43 -13.40 75.71 31.98
C CYS A 43 -14.70 75.37 31.29
N LEU A 44 -15.24 76.26 30.41
CA LEU A 44 -16.48 76.07 29.73
C LEU A 44 -16.35 75.15 28.55
N GLY A 45 -15.24 75.24 27.80
CA GLY A 45 -14.90 74.38 26.69
C GLY A 45 -14.68 72.90 27.13
N ASN A 46 -13.97 72.72 28.23
CA ASN A 46 -13.81 71.39 28.82
C ASN A 46 -15.13 70.74 29.26
N TYR A 47 -16.07 71.54 29.79
CA TYR A 47 -17.42 71.03 30.11
C TYR A 47 -18.25 70.75 28.87
N LEU A 48 -18.12 71.54 27.80
CA LEU A 48 -18.78 71.36 26.52
C LEU A 48 -18.37 70.05 25.87
N VAL A 49 -17.09 69.69 25.92
CA VAL A 49 -16.65 68.37 25.41
C VAL A 49 -17.43 67.25 26.08
N SER A 50 -17.57 67.30 27.42
CA SER A 50 -18.33 66.23 28.13
C SER A 50 -19.82 66.23 27.76
N VAL A 51 -20.43 67.37 27.47
CA VAL A 51 -21.84 67.48 27.07
C VAL A 51 -22.05 66.98 25.64
N LEU A 52 -21.19 67.37 24.70
CA LEU A 52 -21.26 66.91 23.31
C LEU A 52 -21.10 65.34 23.23
N VAL A 53 -20.21 64.77 24.00
CA VAL A 53 -20.10 63.32 24.12
C VAL A 53 -21.39 62.69 24.65
N THR A 54 -22.03 63.26 25.68
CA THR A 54 -23.28 62.71 26.25
C THR A 54 -24.47 62.83 25.30
N VAL A 55 -24.44 63.77 24.38
CA VAL A 55 -25.46 63.97 23.34
C VAL A 55 -25.19 63.13 22.10
N GLY A 56 -24.00 62.53 21.97
CA GLY A 56 -23.61 61.68 20.87
C GLY A 56 -22.89 62.37 19.70
N ASP A 57 -22.63 63.67 19.82
CA ASP A 57 -21.84 64.42 18.82
C ASP A 57 -20.36 64.41 19.16
N VAL A 58 -19.75 63.27 18.82
CA VAL A 58 -18.34 63.02 19.14
C VAL A 58 -17.41 63.77 18.19
N ASP A 59 -17.79 64.02 16.95
CA ASP A 59 -17.00 64.79 15.98
C ASP A 59 -16.91 66.28 16.40
N GLY A 60 -18.03 66.88 16.82
CA GLY A 60 -18.05 68.22 17.44
C GLY A 60 -17.24 68.28 18.75
N ALA A 61 -17.28 67.22 19.57
CA ALA A 61 -16.44 67.10 20.76
C ALA A 61 -14.95 67.09 20.48
N VAL A 62 -14.47 66.38 19.39
CA VAL A 62 -13.07 66.39 18.92
C VAL A 62 -12.67 67.80 18.45
N GLU A 63 -13.48 68.50 17.67
CA GLU A 63 -13.13 69.82 17.18
C GLU A 63 -12.99 70.81 18.33
N VAL A 64 -13.90 70.80 19.34
CA VAL A 64 -13.82 71.63 20.51
C VAL A 64 -12.57 71.31 21.35
N PHE A 65 -12.29 70.03 21.54
CA PHE A 65 -11.16 69.52 22.28
C PHE A 65 -9.81 69.97 21.69
N ASP A 66 -9.71 69.96 20.35
CA ASP A 66 -8.51 70.38 19.65
C ASP A 66 -8.26 71.90 19.71
N ALA A 67 -9.35 72.63 19.78
CA ALA A 67 -9.30 74.08 19.90
C ALA A 67 -8.97 74.59 21.36
N LEU A 68 -8.98 73.71 22.34
CA LEU A 68 -8.70 74.06 23.76
C LEU A 68 -7.21 74.31 24.01
N THR A 69 -6.88 75.48 24.64
CA THR A 69 -5.52 75.80 25.11
C THR A 69 -5.13 74.98 26.37
N PHE A 70 -6.12 74.72 27.23
CA PHE A 70 -5.92 73.90 28.43
C PHE A 70 -6.98 72.75 28.45
N ARG A 71 -6.55 71.53 28.40
CA ARG A 71 -7.37 70.32 28.40
C ARG A 71 -7.46 69.68 29.77
N SER A 72 -8.63 69.68 30.40
CA SER A 72 -8.80 69.06 31.72
C SER A 72 -8.81 67.54 31.68
N PRO A 73 -8.40 66.85 32.74
CA PRO A 73 -8.49 65.37 32.82
C PRO A 73 -9.88 64.80 32.50
N THR A 74 -10.94 65.56 32.91
CA THR A 74 -12.34 65.16 32.67
C THR A 74 -12.71 65.19 31.19
N SER A 75 -12.27 66.20 30.44
CA SER A 75 -12.53 66.24 28.98
C SER A 75 -11.76 65.17 28.19
N TRP A 76 -10.51 64.89 28.56
CA TRP A 76 -9.78 63.77 27.99
C TRP A 76 -10.52 62.44 28.23
N ASN A 77 -10.92 62.14 29.48
CA ASN A 77 -11.62 60.92 29.83
C ASN A 77 -13.01 60.83 29.17
N SER A 78 -13.76 61.92 29.08
CA SER A 78 -15.04 61.99 28.42
C SER A 78 -14.92 61.74 26.89
N LEU A 79 -13.93 62.34 26.26
CA LEU A 79 -13.65 62.15 24.81
C LEU A 79 -13.28 60.71 24.46
N ILE A 80 -12.40 60.11 25.23
CA ILE A 80 -12.04 58.69 25.10
C ILE A 80 -13.29 57.81 25.19
N PHE A 81 -14.12 58.04 26.24
CA PHE A 81 -15.35 57.28 26.41
C PHE A 81 -16.31 57.45 25.20
N GLY A 82 -16.49 58.68 24.69
CA GLY A 82 -17.35 58.96 23.56
C GLY A 82 -16.86 58.31 22.25
N LEU A 83 -15.54 58.39 21.97
CA LEU A 83 -14.93 57.78 20.82
C LEU A 83 -15.11 56.25 20.79
N VAL A 84 -14.94 55.60 21.96
CA VAL A 84 -15.12 54.14 22.09
C VAL A 84 -16.60 53.76 21.87
N GLN A 85 -17.52 54.51 22.49
CA GLN A 85 -18.97 54.25 22.31
C GLN A 85 -19.45 54.40 20.86
N CYS A 86 -18.82 55.29 20.08
CA CYS A 86 -19.11 55.48 18.64
C CYS A 86 -18.31 54.57 17.73
N GLY A 87 -17.54 53.61 18.26
CA GLY A 87 -16.77 52.67 17.46
C GLY A 87 -15.48 53.23 16.83
N LYS A 88 -15.13 54.51 17.12
CA LYS A 88 -13.91 55.16 16.62
C LYS A 88 -12.68 54.81 17.47
N LEU A 89 -12.41 53.46 17.52
CA LEU A 89 -11.46 52.89 18.49
C LEU A 89 -10.01 53.38 18.28
N ARG A 90 -9.59 53.55 17.05
CA ARG A 90 -8.23 54.02 16.71
C ARG A 90 -8.02 55.46 17.19
N ASN A 91 -9.03 56.32 17.07
CA ASN A 91 -8.96 57.72 17.50
C ASN A 91 -8.90 57.76 19.05
N ALA A 92 -9.66 56.91 19.76
CA ALA A 92 -9.59 56.80 21.21
C ALA A 92 -8.17 56.41 21.70
N LEU A 93 -7.53 55.47 21.03
CA LEU A 93 -6.14 55.06 21.36
C LEU A 93 -5.13 56.18 21.08
N HIS A 94 -5.31 56.91 19.96
CA HIS A 94 -4.49 58.08 19.67
C HIS A 94 -4.64 59.20 20.70
N ILE A 95 -5.84 59.51 21.13
CA ILE A 95 -6.11 60.46 22.21
C ILE A 95 -5.48 60.00 23.55
N PHE A 96 -5.48 58.68 23.82
CA PHE A 96 -4.81 58.14 24.98
C PHE A 96 -3.28 58.34 24.91
N GLN A 97 -2.64 58.14 23.79
CA GLN A 97 -1.21 58.40 23.61
C GLN A 97 -0.87 59.86 23.84
N GLN A 98 -1.63 60.81 23.28
CA GLN A 98 -1.49 62.24 23.55
C GLN A 98 -1.70 62.58 25.00
N MET A 99 -2.64 61.90 25.72
CA MET A 99 -2.88 62.07 27.13
C MET A 99 -1.67 61.66 27.99
N GLN A 100 -1.01 60.56 27.59
CA GLN A 100 0.24 60.11 28.25
C GLN A 100 1.39 61.12 28.06
N GLU A 101 1.58 61.60 26.81
CA GLU A 101 2.61 62.61 26.47
C GLU A 101 2.45 63.88 27.30
N ASN A 102 1.21 64.28 27.62
CA ASN A 102 0.88 65.44 28.42
C ASN A 102 0.80 65.12 29.93
N CYS A 103 1.19 63.94 30.40
CA CYS A 103 1.19 63.50 31.79
C CYS A 103 -0.18 63.70 32.51
N VAL A 104 -1.29 63.54 31.80
CA VAL A 104 -2.64 63.75 32.31
C VAL A 104 -3.17 62.47 32.98
N TYR A 105 -3.95 62.68 34.09
CA TYR A 105 -4.55 61.58 34.88
C TYR A 105 -5.66 60.84 34.07
N VAL A 106 -5.52 59.53 33.85
CA VAL A 106 -6.53 58.66 33.26
C VAL A 106 -7.47 58.08 34.31
N SER A 107 -8.79 58.19 34.19
CA SER A 107 -9.71 57.60 35.15
C SER A 107 -9.81 56.09 35.00
N GLU A 108 -10.20 55.35 36.06
CA GLU A 108 -10.43 53.89 36.03
C GLU A 108 -11.43 53.47 34.91
N SER A 109 -12.53 54.28 34.79
CA SER A 109 -13.52 54.02 33.74
C SER A 109 -12.95 54.15 32.32
N SER A 110 -12.01 55.11 32.14
CA SER A 110 -11.32 55.25 30.82
C SER A 110 -10.31 54.14 30.58
N ILE A 111 -9.61 53.65 31.61
CA ILE A 111 -8.74 52.48 31.53
C ILE A 111 -9.54 51.25 31.05
N LEU A 112 -10.66 50.97 31.70
CA LEU A 112 -11.55 49.85 31.32
C LEU A 112 -12.08 49.97 29.91
N THR A 113 -12.38 51.19 29.51
CA THR A 113 -12.90 51.48 28.15
C THR A 113 -11.81 51.33 27.07
N LEU A 114 -10.59 51.78 27.39
CA LEU A 114 -9.42 51.62 26.48
C LEU A 114 -8.96 50.16 26.36
N LEU A 115 -9.00 49.41 27.47
CA LEU A 115 -8.72 47.96 27.42
C LEU A 115 -9.67 47.22 26.46
N LYS A 116 -10.99 47.57 26.49
CA LYS A 116 -11.95 47.03 25.52
C LYS A 116 -11.60 47.44 24.08
N ALA A 117 -11.16 48.69 23.87
CA ALA A 117 -10.72 49.14 22.55
C ALA A 117 -9.47 48.37 22.05
N CYS A 118 -8.51 48.09 22.91
CA CYS A 118 -7.33 47.32 22.64
C CYS A 118 -7.70 45.89 22.22
N ILE A 119 -8.66 45.26 22.90
CA ILE A 119 -9.20 43.95 22.56
C ILE A 119 -9.73 43.90 21.10
N HIS A 120 -10.61 44.88 20.76
CA HIS A 120 -11.23 44.91 19.45
C HIS A 120 -10.25 45.17 18.29
N LEU A 121 -9.20 45.95 18.53
CA LEU A 121 -8.19 46.33 17.55
C LEU A 121 -6.94 45.43 17.60
N LYS A 122 -6.86 44.50 18.55
CA LYS A 122 -5.65 43.73 18.85
C LYS A 122 -4.39 44.61 18.97
N ALA A 123 -4.55 45.76 19.66
CA ALA A 123 -3.51 46.77 19.79
C ALA A 123 -2.59 46.46 20.98
N GLU A 124 -1.63 45.59 20.78
CA GLU A 124 -0.69 45.03 21.75
C GLU A 124 0.11 46.12 22.49
N THR A 125 0.83 46.93 21.72
CA THR A 125 1.76 47.93 22.27
C THR A 125 1.08 48.92 23.21
N ILE A 126 -0.16 49.30 22.88
CA ILE A 126 -0.97 50.21 23.70
C ILE A 126 -1.51 49.47 24.92
N GLY A 127 -1.87 48.20 24.80
CA GLY A 127 -2.29 47.35 25.92
C GLY A 127 -1.20 47.22 27.00
N ILE A 128 0.05 47.02 26.60
CA ILE A 128 1.20 46.97 27.49
C ILE A 128 1.43 48.34 28.15
N ALA A 129 1.31 49.44 27.41
CA ALA A 129 1.44 50.80 27.98
C ALA A 129 0.33 51.10 28.99
N LEU A 130 -0.90 50.63 28.77
CA LEU A 130 -2.01 50.70 29.71
C LEU A 130 -1.73 49.89 30.97
N HIS A 131 -1.19 48.66 30.84
CA HIS A 131 -0.82 47.84 31.98
C HIS A 131 0.27 48.52 32.82
N ALA A 132 1.31 49.07 32.21
CA ALA A 132 2.34 49.85 32.90
C ALA A 132 1.77 51.06 33.66
N GLU A 133 0.72 51.70 33.12
CA GLU A 133 0.01 52.79 33.78
C GLU A 133 -0.83 52.27 34.97
N VAL A 134 -1.51 51.15 34.83
CA VAL A 134 -2.24 50.46 35.93
C VAL A 134 -1.29 50.03 37.04
N ALA A 135 -0.12 49.48 36.70
CA ALA A 135 0.92 49.10 37.67
C ALA A 135 1.48 50.29 38.43
N ARG A 136 1.80 51.39 37.75
CA ARG A 136 2.25 52.64 38.42
C ARG A 136 1.26 53.17 39.46
N ARG A 137 -0.02 52.85 39.29
CA ARG A 137 -1.08 53.31 40.22
C ARG A 137 -1.44 52.30 41.28
N GLY A 138 -0.83 51.18 41.31
CA GLY A 138 -1.17 50.10 42.23
C GLY A 138 -2.58 49.53 42.05
N LEU A 139 -3.16 49.69 40.85
CA LEU A 139 -4.52 49.19 40.50
C LEU A 139 -4.52 47.75 39.97
N GLU A 140 -3.38 47.07 39.87
CA GLU A 140 -3.26 45.68 39.44
C GLU A 140 -4.10 44.74 40.31
N GLY A 141 -4.17 44.96 41.59
CA GLY A 141 -4.97 44.18 42.54
C GLY A 141 -6.47 44.52 42.55
N HIS A 142 -6.92 45.52 41.78
CA HIS A 142 -8.34 45.88 41.71
C HIS A 142 -9.07 44.87 40.78
N LEU A 143 -10.05 44.15 41.30
CA LEU A 143 -10.69 43.01 40.61
C LEU A 143 -11.20 43.37 39.21
N LEU A 144 -11.89 44.49 39.01
CA LEU A 144 -12.43 44.90 37.69
C LEU A 144 -11.36 45.30 36.69
N VAL A 145 -10.28 45.97 37.14
CA VAL A 145 -9.20 46.38 36.24
C VAL A 145 -8.33 45.20 35.91
N GLY A 146 -7.98 44.39 36.91
CA GLY A 146 -7.19 43.19 36.74
C GLY A 146 -7.87 42.16 35.85
N SER A 147 -9.15 41.89 36.07
CA SER A 147 -9.92 40.97 35.18
C SER A 147 -10.00 41.47 33.72
N SER A 148 -10.10 42.82 33.56
CA SER A 148 -10.09 43.41 32.22
C SER A 148 -8.70 43.35 31.54
N LEU A 149 -7.62 43.41 32.31
CA LEU A 149 -6.25 43.20 31.84
C LEU A 149 -6.05 41.73 31.40
N VAL A 150 -6.48 40.77 32.23
CA VAL A 150 -6.44 39.34 31.88
C VAL A 150 -7.22 39.09 30.58
N ASP A 151 -8.43 39.69 30.44
CA ASP A 151 -9.26 39.55 29.22
C ASP A 151 -8.55 40.17 27.98
N MET A 152 -7.91 41.33 28.18
CA MET A 152 -7.16 41.98 27.10
C MET A 152 -5.99 41.10 26.64
N TYR A 153 -5.15 40.60 27.54
CA TYR A 153 -4.05 39.74 27.18
C TYR A 153 -4.51 38.42 26.59
N ALA A 154 -5.51 37.78 27.18
CA ALA A 154 -6.06 36.53 26.66
C ALA A 154 -6.63 36.66 25.25
N LYS A 155 -7.34 37.78 24.95
CA LYS A 155 -7.90 38.00 23.59
C LYS A 155 -6.89 38.53 22.56
N CYS A 156 -5.75 39.06 23.04
CA CYS A 156 -4.63 39.43 22.17
C CYS A 156 -3.61 38.30 21.98
N ASP A 157 -3.92 37.08 22.44
CA ASP A 157 -3.10 35.85 22.29
C ASP A 157 -1.80 35.82 23.17
N PHE A 158 -1.71 36.67 24.22
CA PHE A 158 -0.58 36.76 25.16
C PHE A 158 -0.89 36.02 26.47
N MET A 159 -0.98 34.68 26.43
CA MET A 159 -1.43 33.90 27.59
C MET A 159 -0.46 33.90 28.77
N THR A 160 0.85 34.03 28.53
CA THR A 160 1.85 34.13 29.61
C THR A 160 1.63 35.36 30.47
N GLN A 161 1.42 36.54 29.87
CA GLN A 161 1.13 37.79 30.54
C GLN A 161 -0.28 37.79 31.19
N ALA A 162 -1.26 37.11 30.52
CA ALA A 162 -2.58 36.91 31.09
C ALA A 162 -2.49 36.10 32.41
N GLN A 163 -1.71 35.02 32.42
CA GLN A 163 -1.49 34.15 33.57
C GLN A 163 -0.76 34.90 34.70
N GLU A 164 0.32 35.61 34.39
CA GLU A 164 1.06 36.41 35.38
C GLU A 164 0.19 37.48 36.03
N THR A 165 -0.65 38.16 35.23
CA THR A 165 -1.59 39.18 35.74
C THR A 165 -2.66 38.53 36.60
N PHE A 166 -3.18 37.38 36.23
CA PHE A 166 -4.16 36.60 36.97
C PHE A 166 -3.60 36.13 38.33
N ASP A 167 -2.36 35.62 38.33
CA ASP A 167 -1.73 35.10 39.55
C ASP A 167 -1.45 36.23 40.61
N LYS A 168 -1.31 37.49 40.17
CA LYS A 168 -1.16 38.67 41.03
C LYS A 168 -2.49 39.16 41.67
N LEU A 169 -3.65 38.66 41.20
CA LEU A 169 -4.95 39.08 41.74
C LEU A 169 -5.18 38.52 43.14
N PRO A 170 -5.50 39.34 44.14
CA PRO A 170 -5.72 38.91 45.52
C PRO A 170 -7.03 38.15 45.73
N GLY A 171 -8.01 38.38 44.85
CA GLY A 171 -9.28 37.66 44.78
C GLY A 171 -9.61 37.28 43.36
N ARG A 172 -10.09 36.05 43.15
CA ARG A 172 -10.40 35.49 41.83
C ARG A 172 -11.87 35.12 41.80
N ASP A 173 -12.61 35.76 40.91
CA ASP A 173 -14.02 35.45 40.72
C ASP A 173 -14.21 34.51 39.51
N ILE A 174 -15.40 33.98 39.35
CA ILE A 174 -15.80 33.09 38.27
C ILE A 174 -15.58 33.70 36.88
N VAL A 175 -15.71 35.03 36.76
CA VAL A 175 -15.53 35.76 35.50
C VAL A 175 -14.07 35.73 35.08
N THR A 176 -13.16 36.00 36.01
CA THR A 176 -11.71 35.99 35.76
C THR A 176 -11.21 34.61 35.40
N TRP A 177 -11.67 33.54 36.08
CA TRP A 177 -11.38 32.17 35.74
C TRP A 177 -11.88 31.79 34.33
N ASN A 178 -13.13 32.19 34.00
CA ASN A 178 -13.68 31.91 32.68
C ASN A 178 -12.91 32.60 31.54
N VAL A 179 -12.46 33.83 31.75
CA VAL A 179 -11.64 34.55 30.78
C VAL A 179 -10.33 33.79 30.48
N LEU A 180 -9.68 33.32 31.53
CA LEU A 180 -8.42 32.57 31.39
C LEU A 180 -8.66 31.23 30.67
N ILE A 181 -9.66 30.45 31.08
CA ILE A 181 -10.06 29.16 30.50
C ILE A 181 -10.43 29.32 29.03
N VAL A 182 -11.23 30.33 28.68
CA VAL A 182 -11.59 30.62 27.27
C VAL A 182 -10.35 31.02 26.47
N GLY A 183 -9.43 31.77 27.03
CA GLY A 183 -8.18 32.16 26.39
C GLY A 183 -7.34 30.94 26.01
N TYR A 184 -7.07 30.07 26.98
CA TYR A 184 -6.35 28.81 26.71
C TYR A 184 -7.08 27.89 25.71
N SER A 185 -8.40 27.74 25.86
CA SER A 185 -9.21 26.93 24.93
C SER A 185 -9.13 27.44 23.48
N ARG A 186 -9.09 28.75 23.25
CA ARG A 186 -9.00 29.34 21.91
C ARG A 186 -7.65 29.05 21.22
N LEU A 187 -6.57 28.96 22.01
CA LEU A 187 -5.25 28.63 21.49
C LEU A 187 -4.97 27.11 21.43
N GLY A 188 -5.92 26.28 21.85
CA GLY A 188 -5.77 24.84 21.85
C GLY A 188 -4.91 24.26 22.98
N HIS A 189 -4.61 25.06 24.03
CA HIS A 189 -3.86 24.60 25.21
C HIS A 189 -4.80 23.89 26.20
N TRP A 190 -5.22 22.69 25.85
CA TRP A 190 -6.28 21.95 26.53
C TRP A 190 -5.86 21.44 27.93
N GLU A 191 -4.59 21.13 28.11
CA GLU A 191 -4.04 20.71 29.44
C GLU A 191 -4.13 21.83 30.44
N GLU A 192 -3.77 23.06 30.04
CA GLU A 192 -3.85 24.24 30.86
C GLU A 192 -5.30 24.59 31.22
N VAL A 193 -6.26 24.32 30.31
CA VAL A 193 -7.71 24.47 30.62
C VAL A 193 -8.10 23.56 31.77
N LEU A 194 -7.70 22.30 31.79
CA LEU A 194 -8.01 21.34 32.86
C LEU A 194 -7.28 21.70 34.15
N LEU A 195 -6.03 22.18 34.07
CA LEU A 195 -5.29 22.68 35.23
C LEU A 195 -5.97 23.90 35.85
N CYS A 196 -6.39 24.87 35.05
CA CYS A 196 -7.14 26.06 35.52
C CYS A 196 -8.47 25.63 36.16
N PHE A 197 -9.18 24.66 35.56
CA PHE A 197 -10.41 24.12 36.11
C PHE A 197 -10.20 23.50 37.52
N GLY A 198 -9.15 22.69 37.68
CA GLY A 198 -8.79 22.08 38.95
C GLY A 198 -8.42 23.14 40.04
N ARG A 199 -7.64 24.16 39.65
CA ARG A 199 -7.30 25.29 40.52
C ARG A 199 -8.55 26.09 40.92
N MET A 200 -9.47 26.34 39.98
CA MET A 200 -10.73 27.03 40.25
C MET A 200 -11.58 26.29 41.32
N GLN A 201 -11.62 24.96 41.24
CA GLN A 201 -12.31 24.13 42.24
C GLN A 201 -11.63 24.18 43.60
N SER A 202 -10.28 24.17 43.65
CA SER A 202 -9.51 24.28 44.90
C SER A 202 -9.68 25.64 45.57
N ASP A 203 -9.92 26.71 44.77
CA ASP A 203 -10.24 28.05 45.29
C ASP A 203 -11.71 28.18 45.78
N GLY A 204 -12.49 27.08 45.72
CA GLY A 204 -13.90 27.03 46.16
C GLY A 204 -14.89 27.75 45.21
N CYS A 205 -14.49 28.07 44.01
CA CYS A 205 -15.38 28.70 43.03
C CYS A 205 -16.27 27.63 42.33
N ILE A 206 -17.57 27.83 42.34
CA ILE A 206 -18.53 26.92 41.65
C ILE A 206 -18.44 27.13 40.13
N PRO A 207 -18.20 26.11 39.33
CA PRO A 207 -18.12 26.23 37.87
C PRO A 207 -19.43 26.73 37.26
N SER A 208 -19.34 27.63 36.28
CA SER A 208 -20.48 28.04 35.46
C SER A 208 -20.74 27.03 34.33
N ILE A 209 -21.89 27.13 33.68
CA ILE A 209 -22.20 26.33 32.47
C ILE A 209 -21.08 26.46 31.41
N ALA A 210 -20.61 27.68 31.19
CA ALA A 210 -19.52 27.95 30.27
C ALA A 210 -18.21 27.24 30.67
N THR A 211 -17.83 27.28 31.96
CA THR A 211 -16.64 26.62 32.50
C THR A 211 -16.71 25.11 32.30
N LEU A 212 -17.88 24.50 32.61
CA LEU A 212 -18.09 23.05 32.42
C LEU A 212 -18.02 22.64 30.95
N VAL A 213 -18.62 23.43 30.06
CA VAL A 213 -18.56 23.18 28.60
C VAL A 213 -17.11 23.23 28.10
N PHE A 214 -16.29 24.19 28.55
CA PHE A 214 -14.88 24.24 28.13
C PHE A 214 -14.05 23.12 28.75
N GLY A 215 -14.35 22.73 29.99
CA GLY A 215 -13.73 21.55 30.63
C GLY A 215 -14.02 20.26 29.86
N LEU A 216 -15.28 20.02 29.45
CA LEU A 216 -15.68 18.88 28.64
C LEU A 216 -15.01 18.89 27.27
N LYS A 217 -14.95 20.06 26.60
CA LYS A 217 -14.23 20.21 25.33
C LYS A 217 -12.75 19.92 25.44
N ALA A 218 -12.14 20.31 26.58
CA ALA A 218 -10.74 19.97 26.84
C ALA A 218 -10.55 18.46 27.01
N CYS A 219 -11.43 17.77 27.75
CA CYS A 219 -11.43 16.32 27.86
C CYS A 219 -11.59 15.63 26.48
N ALA A 220 -12.51 16.14 25.66
CA ALA A 220 -12.73 15.67 24.29
C ALA A 220 -11.48 15.78 23.40
N ALA A 221 -10.80 16.93 23.48
CA ALA A 221 -9.63 17.21 22.65
C ALA A 221 -8.39 16.40 23.07
N ILE A 222 -8.22 16.14 24.38
CA ILE A 222 -7.11 15.32 24.90
C ILE A 222 -7.43 13.82 24.84
N GLY A 223 -8.71 13.44 24.73
CA GLY A 223 -9.15 12.04 24.80
C GLY A 223 -9.17 11.47 26.22
N ASN A 224 -9.28 12.32 27.25
CA ASN A 224 -9.26 11.91 28.65
C ASN A 224 -10.68 11.59 29.15
N SER A 225 -11.08 10.34 29.01
CA SER A 225 -12.40 9.81 29.40
C SER A 225 -12.63 9.86 30.91
N ASP A 226 -11.60 9.59 31.72
CA ASP A 226 -11.71 9.49 33.17
C ASP A 226 -12.06 10.87 33.78
N ARG A 227 -11.33 11.91 33.35
CA ARG A 227 -11.62 13.27 33.77
C ARG A 227 -12.96 13.77 33.24
N GLY A 228 -13.35 13.35 32.03
CA GLY A 228 -14.68 13.60 31.46
C GLY A 228 -15.79 12.98 32.31
N GLY A 229 -15.61 11.75 32.79
CA GLY A 229 -16.55 11.05 33.70
C GLY A 229 -16.68 11.74 35.05
N GLU A 230 -15.57 12.25 35.63
CA GLU A 230 -15.59 13.06 36.87
C GLU A 230 -16.42 14.33 36.66
N LEU A 231 -16.21 15.05 35.56
CA LEU A 231 -16.99 16.24 35.22
C LEU A 231 -18.48 15.92 35.01
N HIS A 232 -18.80 14.80 34.36
CA HIS A 232 -20.21 14.37 34.24
C HIS A 232 -20.85 14.10 35.63
N ALA A 233 -20.14 13.43 36.54
CA ALA A 233 -20.63 13.22 37.92
C ALA A 233 -20.83 14.53 38.68
N GLU A 234 -19.99 15.55 38.44
CA GLU A 234 -20.15 16.86 39.02
C GLU A 234 -21.33 17.63 38.46
N ILE A 235 -21.54 17.57 37.14
CA ILE A 235 -22.69 18.13 36.44
C ILE A 235 -24.00 17.51 37.00
N ALA A 236 -24.02 16.19 37.24
CA ALA A 236 -25.15 15.51 37.87
C ALA A 236 -25.40 16.01 39.31
N ARG A 237 -24.36 16.21 40.10
CA ARG A 237 -24.46 16.79 41.45
C ARG A 237 -25.02 18.23 41.45
N LEU A 238 -24.67 19.00 40.42
CA LEU A 238 -25.17 20.38 40.23
C LEU A 238 -26.58 20.40 39.59
N GLN A 239 -27.18 19.26 39.31
CA GLN A 239 -28.49 19.12 38.64
C GLN A 239 -28.59 19.81 37.25
N LEU A 240 -27.48 19.88 36.51
CA LEU A 240 -27.35 20.56 35.22
C LEU A 240 -27.43 19.60 34.02
N THR A 241 -27.72 18.34 34.25
CA THR A 241 -27.79 17.31 33.20
C THR A 241 -28.84 17.59 32.10
N GLY A 242 -29.87 18.36 32.43
CA GLY A 242 -30.93 18.76 31.50
C GLY A 242 -30.60 20.02 30.66
N ASP A 243 -29.45 20.65 30.89
CA ASP A 243 -29.07 21.82 30.09
C ASP A 243 -28.60 21.41 28.68
N PRO A 244 -29.16 22.03 27.61
CA PRO A 244 -28.85 21.63 26.23
C PRO A 244 -27.41 21.84 25.81
N GLN A 245 -26.73 22.88 26.36
CA GLN A 245 -25.34 23.17 26.03
C GLN A 245 -24.39 22.16 26.69
N ILE A 246 -24.66 21.81 27.92
CA ILE A 246 -23.93 20.78 28.67
C ILE A 246 -24.18 19.42 28.07
N GLY A 247 -25.43 19.07 27.75
CA GLY A 247 -25.77 17.82 27.11
C GLY A 247 -25.05 17.61 25.76
N SER A 248 -25.05 18.66 24.92
CA SER A 248 -24.27 18.61 23.67
C SER A 248 -22.77 18.44 23.89
N ALA A 249 -22.21 19.10 24.92
CA ALA A 249 -20.79 18.99 25.23
C ALA A 249 -20.42 17.62 25.85
N LEU A 250 -21.33 17.00 26.61
CA LEU A 250 -21.15 15.64 27.12
C LEU A 250 -21.17 14.61 25.99
N VAL A 251 -22.14 14.70 25.06
CA VAL A 251 -22.18 13.84 23.87
C VAL A 251 -20.90 13.99 23.04
N ASP A 252 -20.44 15.21 22.81
CA ASP A 252 -19.21 15.51 22.06
C ASP A 252 -17.99 14.91 22.76
N MET A 253 -17.89 15.05 24.10
CA MET A 253 -16.80 14.52 24.91
C MET A 253 -16.75 12.99 24.82
N TYR A 254 -17.87 12.29 25.09
CA TYR A 254 -17.89 10.85 25.06
C TYR A 254 -17.66 10.30 23.62
N SER A 255 -18.25 10.94 22.61
CA SER A 255 -18.02 10.57 21.22
C SER A 255 -16.58 10.74 20.78
N SER A 256 -15.92 11.83 21.22
CA SER A 256 -14.51 12.09 20.91
C SER A 256 -13.56 11.15 21.64
N CYS A 257 -13.90 10.73 22.87
CA CYS A 257 -13.15 9.75 23.67
C CYS A 257 -13.42 8.29 23.23
N GLY A 258 -14.34 8.05 22.29
CA GLY A 258 -14.63 6.72 21.79
C GLY A 258 -15.66 5.93 22.60
N LEU A 259 -16.28 6.52 23.61
CA LEU A 259 -17.31 5.89 24.45
C LEU A 259 -18.71 6.19 23.89
N LEU A 260 -19.02 5.59 22.72
CA LEU A 260 -20.24 5.91 21.97
C LEU A 260 -21.52 5.45 22.70
N GLU A 261 -21.49 4.32 23.40
CA GLU A 261 -22.61 3.86 24.21
C GLU A 261 -23.01 4.88 25.30
N CYS A 262 -22.02 5.47 25.98
CA CYS A 262 -22.26 6.53 26.96
C CYS A 262 -22.78 7.81 26.29
N ALA A 263 -22.33 8.13 25.07
CA ALA A 263 -22.80 9.29 24.32
C ALA A 263 -24.28 9.12 23.91
N GLU A 264 -24.69 7.92 23.49
CA GLU A 264 -26.09 7.58 23.19
C GLU A 264 -26.98 7.68 24.44
N GLU A 265 -26.53 7.09 25.56
CA GLU A 265 -27.26 7.14 26.83
C GLU A 265 -27.50 8.59 27.29
N VAL A 266 -26.49 9.44 27.18
CA VAL A 266 -26.62 10.87 27.47
C VAL A 266 -27.62 11.54 26.52
N LEU A 267 -27.51 11.26 25.19
CA LEU A 267 -28.42 11.82 24.20
C LEU A 267 -29.87 11.39 24.43
N ASP A 268 -30.10 10.14 24.81
CA ASP A 268 -31.44 9.61 25.06
C ASP A 268 -32.07 10.18 26.31
N ASN A 269 -31.28 10.48 27.35
CA ASN A 269 -31.74 11.08 28.60
C ASN A 269 -31.96 12.60 28.51
N LEU A 270 -31.57 13.26 27.38
CA LEU A 270 -31.80 14.70 27.23
C LEU A 270 -33.30 14.99 26.98
N PRO A 271 -33.88 15.93 27.76
CA PRO A 271 -35.31 16.32 27.61
C PRO A 271 -35.63 16.95 26.24
N ILE A 272 -34.65 17.66 25.68
CA ILE A 272 -34.73 18.25 24.34
C ILE A 272 -33.46 17.89 23.59
N LYS A 273 -33.62 17.12 22.50
CA LYS A 273 -32.50 16.73 21.65
C LYS A 273 -32.23 17.83 20.61
N HIS A 274 -31.01 18.32 20.57
CA HIS A 274 -30.60 19.40 19.66
C HIS A 274 -29.75 18.85 18.50
N LEU A 275 -29.77 19.59 17.39
CA LEU A 275 -28.94 19.30 16.22
C LEU A 275 -27.44 19.13 16.56
N SER A 276 -26.94 19.96 17.51
CA SER A 276 -25.52 19.90 17.94
C SER A 276 -25.15 18.56 18.57
N SER A 277 -26.06 17.98 19.39
CA SER A 277 -25.81 16.68 20.03
C SER A 277 -25.80 15.55 19.01
N TYR A 278 -26.72 15.56 18.04
CA TYR A 278 -26.72 14.60 16.94
C TYR A 278 -25.47 14.71 16.05
N ASN A 279 -25.05 15.94 15.73
CA ASN A 279 -23.83 16.13 14.92
C ASN A 279 -22.58 15.65 15.66
N ALA A 280 -22.50 15.81 16.99
CA ALA A 280 -21.41 15.30 17.80
C ALA A 280 -21.37 13.76 17.78
N LEU A 281 -22.53 13.10 17.95
CA LEU A 281 -22.64 11.64 17.89
C LEU A 281 -22.34 11.10 16.50
N LEU A 282 -22.90 11.72 15.44
CA LEU A 282 -22.60 11.35 14.04
C LEU A 282 -21.12 11.47 13.73
N GLY A 283 -20.48 12.56 14.19
CA GLY A 283 -19.03 12.76 14.05
C GLY A 283 -18.22 11.68 14.77
N GLY A 284 -18.69 11.26 15.95
CA GLY A 284 -18.09 10.17 16.73
C GLY A 284 -18.16 8.82 16.01
N TYR A 285 -19.33 8.44 15.47
CA TYR A 285 -19.50 7.21 14.68
C TYR A 285 -18.62 7.19 13.44
N VAL A 286 -18.60 8.30 12.68
CA VAL A 286 -17.77 8.41 11.48
C VAL A 286 -16.28 8.34 11.80
N LYS A 287 -15.84 8.89 12.95
CA LYS A 287 -14.44 8.83 13.39
C LYS A 287 -14.01 7.41 13.79
N GLN A 288 -14.94 6.60 14.32
CA GLN A 288 -14.69 5.20 14.71
C GLN A 288 -15.06 4.19 13.62
N GLU A 289 -15.33 4.66 12.41
CA GLU A 289 -15.68 3.81 11.26
C GLU A 289 -16.97 3.00 11.44
N LEU A 290 -17.80 3.33 12.43
CA LEU A 290 -19.13 2.75 12.65
C LEU A 290 -20.17 3.45 11.77
N ASN A 291 -19.99 3.33 10.46
CA ASN A 291 -20.73 4.12 9.48
C ASN A 291 -22.18 3.68 9.33
N SER A 292 -22.50 2.41 9.59
CA SER A 292 -23.88 1.90 9.57
C SER A 292 -24.72 2.51 10.70
N GLU A 293 -24.14 2.62 11.88
CA GLU A 293 -24.75 3.26 13.06
C GLU A 293 -24.94 4.76 12.84
N ALA A 294 -23.97 5.41 12.16
CA ALA A 294 -24.11 6.83 11.77
C ALA A 294 -25.35 7.04 10.87
N LEU A 295 -25.57 6.18 9.88
CA LEU A 295 -26.74 6.27 9.01
C LEU A 295 -28.06 6.00 9.76
N LEU A 296 -28.07 5.08 10.72
CA LEU A 296 -29.23 4.84 11.61
C LEU A 296 -29.50 6.04 12.50
N CYS A 297 -28.47 6.64 13.10
CA CYS A 297 -28.57 7.84 13.93
C CYS A 297 -29.16 9.03 13.12
N PHE A 298 -28.74 9.19 11.85
CA PHE A 298 -29.29 10.20 10.96
C PHE A 298 -30.78 9.98 10.69
N LYS A 299 -31.22 8.75 10.39
CA LYS A 299 -32.63 8.40 10.21
C LYS A 299 -33.44 8.70 11.48
N GLN A 300 -32.91 8.36 12.65
CA GLN A 300 -33.55 8.65 13.93
C GLN A 300 -33.71 10.16 14.16
N MET A 301 -32.69 10.96 13.84
CA MET A 301 -32.75 12.42 13.89
C MET A 301 -33.86 12.98 13.00
N GLN A 302 -33.99 12.47 11.78
CA GLN A 302 -35.06 12.89 10.85
C GLN A 302 -36.45 12.51 11.36
N LEU A 303 -36.65 11.32 11.93
CA LEU A 303 -37.92 10.89 12.53
C LEU A 303 -38.36 11.80 13.70
N GLN A 304 -37.41 12.43 14.40
CA GLN A 304 -37.69 13.40 15.45
C GLN A 304 -37.95 14.83 14.91
N GLY A 305 -37.97 15.01 13.58
CA GLY A 305 -38.26 16.29 12.95
C GLY A 305 -37.12 17.32 13.03
N ILE A 306 -35.88 16.89 13.39
CA ILE A 306 -34.73 17.80 13.46
C ILE A 306 -34.17 17.99 12.06
N VAL A 307 -34.10 19.27 11.62
CA VAL A 307 -33.63 19.62 10.27
C VAL A 307 -32.13 19.51 10.17
N PRO A 308 -31.58 18.69 9.24
CA PRO A 308 -30.15 18.56 9.02
C PRO A 308 -29.50 19.88 8.55
N ASN A 309 -28.26 20.10 8.93
CA ASN A 309 -27.42 21.20 8.42
C ASN A 309 -26.22 20.65 7.60
N VAL A 310 -25.36 21.56 7.13
CA VAL A 310 -24.16 21.24 6.35
C VAL A 310 -23.29 20.17 7.02
N ILE A 311 -23.05 20.30 8.34
CA ILE A 311 -22.24 19.34 9.11
C ILE A 311 -22.90 17.96 9.13
N THR A 312 -24.23 17.90 9.35
CA THR A 312 -24.98 16.64 9.34
C THR A 312 -24.83 15.92 8.01
N TYR A 313 -25.08 16.65 6.90
CA TYR A 313 -24.95 16.05 5.55
C TYR A 313 -23.52 15.63 5.24
N THR A 314 -22.51 16.42 5.62
CA THR A 314 -21.10 16.05 5.40
C THR A 314 -20.74 14.74 6.12
N CYS A 315 -21.15 14.58 7.39
CA CYS A 315 -20.91 13.33 8.14
C CYS A 315 -21.66 12.13 7.53
N THR A 316 -22.95 12.31 7.17
CA THR A 316 -23.76 11.21 6.60
C THR A 316 -23.31 10.81 5.20
N LEU A 317 -22.90 11.75 4.34
CA LEU A 317 -22.33 11.46 3.02
C LEU A 317 -21.03 10.69 3.15
N LYS A 318 -20.17 11.07 4.11
CA LYS A 318 -18.93 10.32 4.38
C LYS A 318 -19.24 8.90 4.84
N ALA A 319 -20.22 8.73 5.74
CA ALA A 319 -20.66 7.42 6.19
C ALA A 319 -21.22 6.56 5.04
N ALA A 320 -22.11 7.12 4.20
CA ALA A 320 -22.69 6.44 3.04
C ALA A 320 -21.60 6.02 2.03
N GLY A 321 -20.63 6.89 1.77
CA GLY A 321 -19.51 6.59 0.87
C GLY A 321 -18.61 5.48 1.39
N THR A 322 -18.32 5.43 2.69
CA THR A 322 -17.48 4.36 3.27
C THR A 322 -18.18 3.00 3.33
N VAL A 323 -19.50 2.99 3.56
CA VAL A 323 -20.32 1.76 3.49
C VAL A 323 -20.51 1.30 2.04
N GLY A 324 -20.39 2.21 1.07
CA GLY A 324 -20.70 1.95 -0.34
C GLY A 324 -22.20 1.90 -0.63
N ASP A 325 -23.02 2.50 0.25
CA ASP A 325 -24.47 2.56 0.10
C ASP A 325 -24.88 3.72 -0.85
N LEU A 326 -24.91 3.40 -2.14
CA LEU A 326 -25.27 4.36 -3.19
C LEU A 326 -26.71 4.83 -3.09
N ASP A 327 -27.65 3.96 -2.71
CA ASP A 327 -29.08 4.32 -2.64
C ASP A 327 -29.30 5.39 -1.59
N THR A 328 -28.72 5.21 -0.40
CA THR A 328 -28.74 6.24 0.66
C THR A 328 -28.00 7.51 0.20
N GLY A 329 -26.88 7.38 -0.51
CA GLY A 329 -26.12 8.50 -1.06
C GLY A 329 -26.93 9.35 -2.06
N LEU A 330 -27.68 8.72 -2.95
CA LEU A 330 -28.56 9.39 -3.90
C LEU A 330 -29.75 10.06 -3.21
N GLU A 331 -30.32 9.42 -2.18
CA GLU A 331 -31.37 10.03 -1.36
C GLU A 331 -30.88 11.28 -0.68
N LEU A 332 -29.69 11.26 -0.08
CA LEU A 332 -29.04 12.43 0.52
C LEU A 332 -28.80 13.53 -0.51
N TYR A 333 -28.32 13.19 -1.70
CA TYR A 333 -28.12 14.15 -2.79
C TYR A 333 -29.42 14.87 -3.18
N CYS A 334 -30.52 14.11 -3.30
CA CYS A 334 -31.84 14.69 -3.56
C CYS A 334 -32.34 15.61 -2.42
N GLN A 335 -32.07 15.26 -1.17
CA GLN A 335 -32.42 16.08 0.00
C GLN A 335 -31.61 17.39 0.02
N ILE A 336 -30.30 17.32 -0.21
CA ILE A 336 -29.38 18.45 -0.30
C ILE A 336 -29.82 19.42 -1.40
N ALA A 337 -30.23 18.87 -2.57
CA ALA A 337 -30.76 19.65 -3.68
C ALA A 337 -32.02 20.42 -3.30
N ARG A 338 -32.96 19.77 -2.59
CA ARG A 338 -34.22 20.43 -2.11
C ARG A 338 -33.94 21.50 -1.06
N MET A 339 -32.88 21.35 -0.24
CA MET A 339 -32.53 22.33 0.80
C MET A 339 -31.69 23.51 0.27
N GLY A 340 -31.23 23.44 -0.98
CA GLY A 340 -30.46 24.51 -1.61
C GLY A 340 -28.99 24.56 -1.21
N PHE A 341 -28.42 23.46 -0.68
CA PHE A 341 -27.00 23.38 -0.26
C PHE A 341 -26.06 22.89 -1.37
N GLN A 342 -26.51 22.87 -2.62
CA GLN A 342 -25.74 22.33 -3.75
C GLN A 342 -24.43 23.06 -4.01
N ASN A 343 -24.36 24.36 -3.73
CA ASN A 343 -23.18 25.19 -3.96
C ASN A 343 -22.27 25.31 -2.72
N ASP A 344 -22.58 24.60 -1.63
CA ASP A 344 -21.71 24.59 -0.46
C ASP A 344 -20.48 23.72 -0.73
N LEU A 345 -19.29 24.30 -0.58
CA LEU A 345 -18.01 23.62 -0.87
C LEU A 345 -17.77 22.39 0.00
N SER A 346 -18.22 22.40 1.25
CA SER A 346 -18.03 21.26 2.18
C SER A 346 -18.92 20.09 1.79
N ILE A 347 -20.15 20.39 1.37
CA ILE A 347 -21.09 19.39 0.85
C ILE A 347 -20.62 18.89 -0.52
N GLY A 348 -20.18 19.79 -1.40
CA GLY A 348 -19.65 19.42 -2.71
C GLY A 348 -18.49 18.46 -2.64
N SER A 349 -17.50 18.73 -1.76
CA SER A 349 -16.37 17.80 -1.54
C SER A 349 -16.83 16.45 -0.97
N ALA A 350 -17.77 16.45 -0.01
CA ALA A 350 -18.30 15.22 0.58
C ALA A 350 -19.14 14.39 -0.42
N LEU A 351 -19.87 15.03 -1.34
CA LEU A 351 -20.58 14.36 -2.43
C LEU A 351 -19.61 13.72 -3.42
N ILE A 352 -18.54 14.44 -3.80
CA ILE A 352 -17.50 13.89 -4.68
C ILE A 352 -16.87 12.67 -4.02
N ASP A 353 -16.46 12.75 -2.74
CA ASP A 353 -15.90 11.64 -1.98
C ASP A 353 -16.87 10.45 -1.89
N MET A 354 -18.16 10.70 -1.66
CA MET A 354 -19.19 9.67 -1.59
C MET A 354 -19.34 8.94 -2.94
N PHE A 355 -19.49 9.68 -4.05
CA PHE A 355 -19.59 9.07 -5.37
C PHE A 355 -18.34 8.32 -5.79
N VAL A 356 -17.16 8.87 -5.47
CA VAL A 356 -15.87 8.21 -5.69
C VAL A 356 -15.80 6.87 -4.95
N ASN A 357 -16.15 6.85 -3.67
CA ASN A 357 -16.10 5.64 -2.86
C ASN A 357 -17.11 4.58 -3.29
N CYS A 358 -18.27 5.02 -3.82
CA CYS A 358 -19.26 4.13 -4.44
C CYS A 358 -18.90 3.70 -5.89
N GLY A 359 -17.78 4.18 -6.45
CA GLY A 359 -17.34 3.84 -7.81
C GLY A 359 -18.02 4.62 -8.95
N TRP A 360 -18.84 5.62 -8.63
CA TRP A 360 -19.60 6.43 -9.60
C TRP A 360 -18.84 7.72 -9.98
N LEU A 361 -17.70 7.52 -10.66
CA LEU A 361 -16.76 8.60 -10.98
C LEU A 361 -17.33 9.67 -11.94
N SER A 362 -18.21 9.29 -12.86
CA SER A 362 -18.88 10.24 -13.75
C SER A 362 -19.80 11.21 -13.00
N SER A 363 -20.54 10.72 -12.00
CA SER A 363 -21.39 11.58 -11.17
C SER A 363 -20.54 12.48 -10.26
N ALA A 364 -19.40 12.00 -9.78
CA ALA A 364 -18.44 12.82 -9.04
C ALA A 364 -17.89 13.98 -9.91
N GLU A 365 -17.60 13.71 -11.18
CA GLU A 365 -17.17 14.74 -12.15
C GLU A 365 -18.28 15.76 -12.43
N GLU A 366 -19.53 15.30 -12.60
CA GLU A 366 -20.70 16.19 -12.76
C GLU A 366 -20.88 17.12 -11.56
N VAL A 367 -20.77 16.61 -10.34
CA VAL A 367 -20.85 17.43 -9.12
C VAL A 367 -19.75 18.49 -9.09
N LEU A 368 -18.52 18.13 -9.45
CA LEU A 368 -17.41 19.08 -9.53
C LEU A 368 -17.70 20.19 -10.56
N LEU A 369 -18.28 19.84 -11.72
CA LEU A 369 -18.60 20.79 -12.78
C LEU A 369 -19.77 21.73 -12.42
N MET A 370 -20.69 21.29 -11.56
CA MET A 370 -21.82 22.09 -11.07
C MET A 370 -21.39 23.12 -10.03
N LEU A 371 -20.28 22.95 -9.32
CA LEU A 371 -19.82 23.91 -8.32
C LEU A 371 -19.35 25.21 -8.99
N GLU A 372 -19.89 26.35 -8.55
CA GLU A 372 -19.48 27.69 -9.02
C GLU A 372 -18.07 28.02 -8.59
N ASP A 373 -17.74 27.76 -7.31
CA ASP A 373 -16.40 27.91 -6.74
C ASP A 373 -15.81 26.52 -6.51
N ARG A 374 -14.65 26.25 -7.10
CA ARG A 374 -13.94 24.95 -6.96
C ARG A 374 -12.66 25.18 -6.19
N ASN A 375 -12.52 24.49 -5.07
CA ASN A 375 -11.29 24.55 -4.29
C ASN A 375 -10.39 23.32 -4.54
N VAL A 376 -9.14 23.39 -4.05
CA VAL A 376 -8.16 22.31 -4.15
C VAL A 376 -8.67 21.00 -3.55
N ILE A 377 -9.56 21.04 -2.55
CA ILE A 377 -10.10 19.85 -1.87
C ILE A 377 -11.01 19.06 -2.81
N CYS A 378 -11.94 19.75 -3.51
CA CYS A 378 -12.84 19.11 -4.47
C CYS A 378 -12.08 18.45 -5.63
N TRP A 379 -11.07 19.14 -6.16
CA TRP A 379 -10.20 18.58 -7.19
C TRP A 379 -9.41 17.38 -6.69
N ASN A 380 -8.83 17.45 -5.48
CA ASN A 380 -8.11 16.33 -4.89
C ASN A 380 -8.98 15.11 -4.65
N ALA A 381 -10.23 15.30 -4.22
CA ALA A 381 -11.18 14.20 -4.03
C ALA A 381 -11.40 13.43 -5.33
N LEU A 382 -11.63 14.13 -6.45
CA LEU A 382 -11.83 13.50 -7.76
C LEU A 382 -10.54 12.86 -8.30
N ILE A 383 -9.39 13.56 -8.21
CA ILE A 383 -8.08 13.05 -8.64
C ILE A 383 -7.69 11.79 -7.88
N SER A 384 -7.83 11.82 -6.54
CA SER A 384 -7.61 10.62 -5.69
C SER A 384 -8.57 9.48 -6.05
N GLY A 385 -9.82 9.83 -6.39
CA GLY A 385 -10.80 8.87 -6.84
C GLY A 385 -10.40 8.17 -8.12
N TYR A 386 -10.03 8.91 -9.13
CA TYR A 386 -9.54 8.33 -10.38
C TYR A 386 -8.29 7.48 -10.18
N ALA A 387 -7.34 7.93 -9.33
CA ALA A 387 -6.14 7.16 -9.00
C ALA A 387 -6.50 5.84 -8.29
N LYS A 388 -7.41 5.89 -7.30
CA LYS A 388 -7.84 4.70 -6.53
C LYS A 388 -8.51 3.63 -7.40
N HIS A 389 -9.28 4.05 -8.41
CA HIS A 389 -10.01 3.15 -9.31
C HIS A 389 -9.24 2.77 -10.59
N GLY A 390 -7.94 3.08 -10.67
CA GLY A 390 -7.08 2.69 -11.79
C GLY A 390 -7.26 3.53 -13.07
N PHE A 391 -7.99 4.64 -13.01
CA PHE A 391 -8.16 5.57 -14.16
C PHE A 391 -7.09 6.66 -14.17
N GLY A 392 -5.83 6.28 -14.13
CA GLY A 392 -4.70 7.19 -13.99
C GLY A 392 -4.58 8.23 -15.10
N THR A 393 -4.93 7.89 -16.35
CA THR A 393 -4.95 8.85 -17.45
C THR A 393 -5.97 9.97 -17.24
N LYS A 394 -7.13 9.65 -16.65
CA LYS A 394 -8.14 10.66 -16.28
C LYS A 394 -7.67 11.49 -15.09
N ALA A 395 -7.01 10.88 -14.11
CA ALA A 395 -6.44 11.61 -12.98
C ALA A 395 -5.43 12.69 -13.42
N LEU A 396 -4.52 12.35 -14.36
CA LEU A 396 -3.58 13.30 -14.96
C LEU A 396 -4.29 14.45 -15.68
N LYS A 397 -5.28 14.14 -16.52
CA LYS A 397 -6.07 15.15 -17.24
C LYS A 397 -6.83 16.06 -16.27
N THR A 398 -7.39 15.51 -15.20
CA THR A 398 -8.09 16.28 -14.17
C THR A 398 -7.13 17.22 -13.42
N MET A 399 -5.87 16.82 -13.20
CA MET A 399 -4.85 17.71 -12.65
C MET A 399 -4.51 18.87 -13.61
N GLU A 400 -4.44 18.60 -14.92
CA GLU A 400 -4.24 19.64 -15.93
C GLU A 400 -5.39 20.66 -15.91
N GLN A 401 -6.64 20.19 -15.85
CA GLN A 401 -7.82 21.06 -15.72
C GLN A 401 -7.79 21.92 -14.44
N MET A 402 -7.37 21.34 -13.30
CA MET A 402 -7.16 22.08 -12.06
C MET A 402 -6.15 23.23 -12.24
N GLN A 403 -5.08 22.99 -13.00
CA GLN A 403 -4.08 24.03 -13.31
C GLN A 403 -4.62 25.09 -14.27
N GLU A 404 -5.47 24.72 -15.23
CA GLU A 404 -6.18 25.67 -16.12
C GLU A 404 -7.11 26.59 -15.31
N ASP A 405 -7.76 26.09 -14.25
CA ASP A 405 -8.53 26.87 -13.28
C ASP A 405 -7.65 27.73 -12.34
N SER A 406 -6.34 27.88 -12.65
CA SER A 406 -5.36 28.66 -11.89
C SER A 406 -5.13 28.19 -10.45
N LEU A 407 -5.47 26.94 -10.13
CA LEU A 407 -5.24 26.34 -8.82
C LEU A 407 -3.91 25.59 -8.82
N SER A 408 -3.09 25.85 -7.82
CA SER A 408 -1.81 25.15 -7.69
C SER A 408 -1.98 23.78 -7.05
N PRO A 409 -1.41 22.70 -7.64
CA PRO A 409 -1.43 21.37 -7.03
C PRO A 409 -0.81 21.37 -5.63
N SER A 410 -1.50 20.71 -4.69
CA SER A 410 -1.09 20.52 -3.31
C SER A 410 -0.24 19.26 -3.15
N LYS A 411 0.30 19.03 -1.95
CA LYS A 411 1.02 17.78 -1.61
C LYS A 411 0.15 16.54 -1.86
N VAL A 412 -1.14 16.61 -1.51
CA VAL A 412 -2.10 15.52 -1.74
C VAL A 412 -2.33 15.26 -3.22
N THR A 413 -2.42 16.33 -4.04
CA THR A 413 -2.54 16.21 -5.49
C THR A 413 -1.36 15.46 -6.07
N TYR A 414 -0.13 15.87 -5.72
CA TYR A 414 1.08 15.22 -6.22
C TYR A 414 1.17 13.75 -5.80
N ALA A 415 0.89 13.44 -4.53
CA ALA A 415 0.92 12.06 -4.06
C ALA A 415 -0.09 11.16 -4.79
N SER A 416 -1.32 11.64 -5.00
CA SER A 416 -2.36 10.88 -5.72
C SER A 416 -1.98 10.63 -7.18
N ILE A 417 -1.41 11.62 -7.86
CA ILE A 417 -0.97 11.49 -9.25
C ILE A 417 0.28 10.61 -9.38
N LEU A 418 1.24 10.71 -8.46
CA LEU A 418 2.41 9.82 -8.43
C LEU A 418 1.98 8.35 -8.27
N LYS A 419 1.00 8.08 -7.39
CA LYS A 419 0.41 6.76 -7.27
C LYS A 419 -0.23 6.30 -8.59
N ALA A 420 -1.01 7.17 -9.24
CA ALA A 420 -1.61 6.85 -10.53
C ALA A 420 -0.54 6.56 -11.62
N CYS A 421 0.58 7.28 -11.61
CA CYS A 421 1.69 7.02 -12.52
C CYS A 421 2.37 5.67 -12.23
N ALA A 422 2.51 5.29 -10.96
CA ALA A 422 3.02 3.98 -10.54
C ALA A 422 2.12 2.85 -11.05
N ASP A 423 0.81 2.94 -10.78
CA ASP A 423 -0.18 1.93 -11.17
C ASP A 423 -0.26 1.72 -12.69
N MET A 424 -0.03 2.79 -13.49
CA MET A 424 -0.01 2.72 -14.96
C MET A 424 1.36 2.41 -15.56
N ASN A 425 2.39 2.30 -14.75
CA ASN A 425 3.80 2.25 -15.19
C ASN A 425 4.19 3.42 -16.13
N ALA A 426 3.63 4.61 -15.86
CA ALA A 426 3.82 5.81 -16.69
C ALA A 426 5.07 6.61 -16.25
N ILE A 427 6.25 6.01 -16.38
CA ILE A 427 7.53 6.53 -15.86
C ILE A 427 7.86 7.93 -16.42
N HIS A 428 7.58 8.15 -17.71
CA HIS A 428 7.88 9.45 -18.33
C HIS A 428 7.10 10.60 -17.67
N GLN A 429 5.81 10.41 -17.42
CA GLN A 429 4.96 11.40 -16.73
C GLN A 429 5.40 11.57 -15.28
N GLY A 430 5.75 10.48 -14.60
CA GLY A 430 6.31 10.50 -13.25
C GLY A 430 7.58 11.36 -13.15
N ARG A 431 8.50 11.25 -14.09
CA ARG A 431 9.72 12.08 -14.14
C ARG A 431 9.41 13.57 -14.40
N VAL A 432 8.45 13.89 -15.25
CA VAL A 432 8.00 15.26 -15.48
C VAL A 432 7.41 15.86 -14.19
N LEU A 433 6.60 15.11 -13.48
CA LEU A 433 6.05 15.51 -12.18
C LEU A 433 7.15 15.70 -11.13
N HIS A 434 8.11 14.80 -11.08
CA HIS A 434 9.25 14.92 -10.17
C HIS A 434 10.00 16.25 -10.40
N MET A 435 10.27 16.62 -11.66
CA MET A 435 10.87 17.92 -11.97
C MET A 435 10.01 19.12 -11.51
N GLN A 436 8.67 19.02 -11.59
CA GLN A 436 7.78 20.07 -11.09
C GLN A 436 7.82 20.16 -9.56
N ILE A 437 7.86 19.02 -8.86
CA ILE A 437 7.96 18.91 -7.40
C ILE A 437 9.28 19.51 -6.92
N THR A 438 10.40 19.21 -7.60
CA THR A 438 11.73 19.76 -7.28
C THR A 438 11.78 21.28 -7.48
N LYS A 439 11.16 21.80 -8.56
CA LYS A 439 11.04 23.27 -8.76
C LYS A 439 10.24 23.98 -7.67
N LYS A 440 9.32 23.28 -7.00
CA LYS A 440 8.52 23.81 -5.88
C LYS A 440 9.14 23.52 -4.52
N GLU A 441 10.33 22.97 -4.45
CA GLU A 441 11.06 22.60 -3.23
C GLU A 441 10.27 21.64 -2.32
N MET A 442 9.39 20.80 -2.90
CA MET A 442 8.54 19.84 -2.18
C MET A 442 9.12 18.42 -2.15
N GLU A 443 10.27 18.19 -2.76
CA GLU A 443 10.90 16.86 -2.86
C GLU A 443 11.27 16.27 -1.48
N LEU A 444 11.72 17.14 -0.57
CA LEU A 444 12.09 16.76 0.79
C LEU A 444 10.90 16.74 1.76
N ASP A 445 9.68 17.03 1.28
CA ASP A 445 8.48 16.82 2.08
C ASP A 445 8.23 15.33 2.28
N LEU A 446 8.04 14.90 3.51
CA LEU A 446 7.94 13.48 3.88
C LEU A 446 6.80 12.75 3.14
N PHE A 447 5.69 13.43 2.88
CA PHE A 447 4.52 12.84 2.22
C PHE A 447 4.71 12.71 0.70
N VAL A 448 5.25 13.75 0.07
CA VAL A 448 5.53 13.75 -1.38
C VAL A 448 6.73 12.88 -1.69
N GLY A 449 7.80 12.98 -0.88
CA GLY A 449 9.02 12.18 -1.05
C GLY A 449 8.76 10.68 -0.94
N SER A 450 8.00 10.23 0.07
CA SER A 450 7.61 8.81 0.17
C SER A 450 6.76 8.34 -1.02
N SER A 451 5.92 9.23 -1.60
CA SER A 451 5.15 8.91 -2.82
C SER A 451 6.04 8.82 -4.06
N LEU A 452 7.13 9.63 -4.14
CA LEU A 452 8.14 9.52 -5.19
C LEU A 452 8.93 8.22 -5.08
N VAL A 453 9.37 7.86 -3.86
CA VAL A 453 10.03 6.56 -3.60
C VAL A 453 9.13 5.42 -4.07
N ASN A 454 7.85 5.44 -3.70
CA ASN A 454 6.90 4.41 -4.12
C ASN A 454 6.74 4.35 -5.66
N MET A 455 6.61 5.49 -6.32
CA MET A 455 6.45 5.56 -7.78
C MET A 455 7.66 4.95 -8.52
N TYR A 456 8.88 5.29 -8.10
CA TYR A 456 10.09 4.74 -8.73
C TYR A 456 10.31 3.27 -8.37
N ALA A 457 10.05 2.88 -7.11
CA ALA A 457 10.17 1.50 -6.64
C ALA A 457 9.18 0.57 -7.36
N ASP A 458 7.92 0.99 -7.51
CA ASP A 458 6.90 0.23 -8.26
C ASP A 458 7.23 0.07 -9.74
N ALA A 459 7.90 1.07 -10.33
CA ALA A 459 8.33 1.07 -11.72
C ALA A 459 9.63 0.28 -11.97
N GLY A 460 10.27 -0.27 -10.93
CA GLY A 460 11.53 -1.02 -11.03
C GLY A 460 12.79 -0.15 -11.15
N LEU A 461 12.67 1.16 -11.00
CA LEU A 461 13.78 2.10 -10.98
C LEU A 461 14.32 2.26 -9.55
N LEU A 462 14.91 1.16 -9.04
CA LEU A 462 15.27 1.04 -7.64
C LEU A 462 16.40 2.00 -7.22
N GLU A 463 17.35 2.28 -8.11
CA GLU A 463 18.43 3.24 -7.84
C GLU A 463 17.88 4.66 -7.65
N GLU A 464 16.93 5.10 -8.48
CA GLU A 464 16.29 6.40 -8.34
C GLU A 464 15.42 6.46 -7.08
N ALA A 465 14.72 5.37 -6.74
CA ALA A 465 13.93 5.27 -5.52
C ALA A 465 14.81 5.42 -4.28
N GLN A 466 15.95 4.72 -4.25
CA GLN A 466 16.93 4.79 -3.17
C GLN A 466 17.56 6.18 -3.06
N ASN A 467 17.98 6.80 -4.16
CA ASN A 467 18.53 8.14 -4.14
C ASN A 467 17.59 9.18 -3.52
N ILE A 468 16.28 9.06 -3.76
CA ILE A 468 15.29 9.94 -3.13
C ILE A 468 15.14 9.59 -1.66
N PHE A 469 15.07 8.31 -1.33
CA PHE A 469 14.96 7.83 0.03
C PHE A 469 16.10 8.34 0.91
N ASP A 470 17.34 8.21 0.47
CA ASP A 470 18.54 8.65 1.20
C ASP A 470 18.60 10.17 1.43
N ARG A 471 17.92 10.95 0.57
CA ARG A 471 17.85 12.40 0.69
C ARG A 471 16.75 12.91 1.59
N LEU A 472 15.82 12.05 2.01
CA LEU A 472 14.75 12.45 2.92
C LEU A 472 15.31 12.75 4.32
N PRO A 473 14.87 13.83 4.97
CA PRO A 473 15.37 14.23 6.29
C PRO A 473 15.01 13.25 7.40
N MET A 474 13.96 12.47 7.20
CA MET A 474 13.49 11.40 8.10
C MET A 474 12.82 10.32 7.26
N HIS A 475 12.99 9.07 7.65
CA HIS A 475 12.36 7.95 6.98
C HIS A 475 11.09 7.52 7.74
N ASN A 476 9.93 7.69 7.11
CA ASN A 476 8.67 7.21 7.68
C ASN A 476 8.39 5.77 7.24
N ILE A 477 7.43 5.16 7.92
CA ILE A 477 6.99 3.78 7.61
C ILE A 477 6.56 3.58 6.15
N VAL A 478 6.01 4.63 5.51
CA VAL A 478 5.54 4.55 4.11
C VAL A 478 6.71 4.48 3.14
N ALA A 479 7.75 5.29 3.35
CA ALA A 479 8.95 5.29 2.52
C ALA A 479 9.71 3.95 2.65
N TRP A 480 9.88 3.44 3.88
CA TRP A 480 10.46 2.13 4.12
C TRP A 480 9.66 1.00 3.47
N THR A 481 8.33 0.99 3.65
CA THR A 481 7.46 -0.05 3.04
C THR A 481 7.53 0.00 1.52
N ALA A 482 7.59 1.22 0.93
CA ALA A 482 7.71 1.39 -0.51
C ALA A 482 9.05 0.83 -1.05
N LEU A 483 10.15 1.09 -0.34
CA LEU A 483 11.47 0.61 -0.73
C LEU A 483 11.56 -0.93 -0.61
N VAL A 484 11.25 -1.48 0.57
CA VAL A 484 11.24 -2.94 0.81
C VAL A 484 10.29 -3.65 -0.18
N GLY A 485 9.09 -3.10 -0.39
CA GLY A 485 8.11 -3.65 -1.32
C GLY A 485 8.57 -3.60 -2.78
N GLY A 486 9.23 -2.52 -3.18
CA GLY A 486 9.81 -2.37 -4.52
C GLY A 486 10.89 -3.42 -4.81
N TYR A 487 11.87 -3.57 -3.92
CA TYR A 487 12.91 -4.59 -4.05
C TYR A 487 12.32 -6.00 -4.10
N ALA A 488 11.41 -6.35 -3.18
CA ALA A 488 10.74 -7.67 -3.17
C ALA A 488 9.83 -7.91 -4.38
N LYS A 489 9.25 -6.86 -4.99
CA LYS A 489 8.42 -6.97 -6.20
C LYS A 489 9.24 -7.30 -7.44
N HIS A 490 10.46 -6.76 -7.51
CA HIS A 490 11.35 -6.91 -8.66
C HIS A 490 12.38 -8.03 -8.52
N GLY A 491 12.26 -8.89 -7.48
CA GLY A 491 13.05 -10.09 -7.29
C GLY A 491 14.42 -9.86 -6.64
N PHE A 492 14.66 -8.67 -6.08
CA PHE A 492 15.84 -8.36 -5.28
C PHE A 492 15.54 -8.64 -3.80
N ASP A 493 15.26 -9.92 -3.53
CA ASP A 493 14.73 -10.36 -2.24
C ASP A 493 15.75 -10.24 -1.10
N SER A 494 17.05 -10.38 -1.40
CA SER A 494 18.15 -10.21 -0.43
C SER A 494 18.22 -8.79 0.10
N GLU A 495 18.21 -7.82 -0.83
CA GLU A 495 18.26 -6.39 -0.54
C GLU A 495 16.98 -5.94 0.19
N ALA A 496 15.81 -6.50 -0.20
CA ALA A 496 14.56 -6.23 0.51
C ALA A 496 14.63 -6.61 2.00
N LEU A 497 15.29 -7.74 2.33
CA LEU A 497 15.48 -8.16 3.71
C LEU A 497 16.53 -7.32 4.45
N GLU A 498 17.58 -6.85 3.77
CA GLU A 498 18.56 -5.93 4.34
C GLU A 498 17.90 -4.60 4.74
N TYR A 499 17.09 -4.01 3.85
CA TYR A 499 16.34 -2.78 4.15
C TYR A 499 15.29 -2.98 5.24
N PHE A 500 14.69 -4.18 5.33
CA PHE A 500 13.79 -4.50 6.43
C PHE A 500 14.52 -4.53 7.79
N GLU A 501 15.72 -5.10 7.84
CA GLU A 501 16.57 -5.11 9.05
C GLU A 501 17.02 -3.68 9.41
N GLU A 502 17.41 -2.88 8.43
CA GLU A 502 17.82 -1.48 8.61
C GLU A 502 16.68 -0.60 9.16
N MET A 503 15.44 -0.77 8.63
CA MET A 503 14.24 -0.13 9.16
C MET A 503 14.06 -0.40 10.66
N GLN A 504 14.29 -1.63 11.10
CA GLN A 504 14.18 -2.00 12.51
C GLN A 504 15.31 -1.37 13.36
N LEU A 505 16.51 -1.28 12.82
CA LEU A 505 17.66 -0.63 13.48
C LEU A 505 17.45 0.87 13.66
N GLU A 506 16.79 1.55 12.73
CA GLU A 506 16.36 2.94 12.87
C GLU A 506 15.20 3.14 13.87
N GLY A 507 14.65 2.06 14.41
CA GLY A 507 13.56 2.10 15.38
C GLY A 507 12.19 2.35 14.76
N VAL A 508 12.07 2.25 13.43
CA VAL A 508 10.79 2.35 12.72
C VAL A 508 10.09 0.99 12.74
N PHE A 509 8.90 0.96 13.31
CA PHE A 509 8.16 -0.30 13.44
C PHE A 509 7.47 -0.71 12.14
N PRO A 510 7.72 -1.95 11.61
CA PRO A 510 7.05 -2.46 10.43
C PRO A 510 5.52 -2.55 10.59
N ASN A 511 4.78 -2.26 9.53
CA ASN A 511 3.33 -2.48 9.43
C ASN A 511 3.00 -3.82 8.75
N ALA A 512 1.71 -4.15 8.63
CA ALA A 512 1.26 -5.38 7.97
C ALA A 512 1.80 -5.52 6.54
N ALA A 513 1.84 -4.43 5.77
CA ALA A 513 2.36 -4.44 4.39
C ALA A 513 3.87 -4.70 4.34
N THR A 514 4.66 -4.08 5.25
CA THR A 514 6.11 -4.32 5.34
C THR A 514 6.39 -5.79 5.67
N TYR A 515 5.67 -6.36 6.67
CA TYR A 515 5.81 -7.78 7.01
C TYR A 515 5.45 -8.68 5.83
N ALA A 516 4.37 -8.39 5.10
CA ALA A 516 3.97 -9.17 3.94
C ALA A 516 5.04 -9.18 2.84
N CYS A 517 5.65 -8.02 2.53
CA CYS A 517 6.74 -7.92 1.56
C CYS A 517 7.99 -8.71 2.02
N SER A 518 8.38 -8.58 3.29
CA SER A 518 9.55 -9.30 3.84
C SER A 518 9.33 -10.82 3.91
N LEU A 519 8.12 -11.27 4.26
CA LEU A 519 7.76 -12.69 4.22
C LEU A 519 7.77 -13.25 2.81
N LYS A 520 7.29 -12.47 1.82
CA LYS A 520 7.37 -12.85 0.40
C LYS A 520 8.82 -13.04 -0.02
N ALA A 521 9.72 -12.12 0.34
CA ALA A 521 11.15 -12.23 0.06
C ALA A 521 11.76 -13.47 0.75
N CYS A 522 11.40 -13.76 2.01
CA CYS A 522 11.84 -14.99 2.70
C CYS A 522 11.37 -16.25 1.98
N GLY A 523 10.13 -16.26 1.47
CA GLY A 523 9.59 -17.38 0.71
C GLY A 523 10.31 -17.59 -0.63
N SER A 524 10.65 -16.52 -1.33
CA SER A 524 11.39 -16.60 -2.61
C SER A 524 12.82 -17.09 -2.44
N LEU A 525 13.48 -16.69 -1.34
CA LEU A 525 14.86 -17.12 -1.01
C LEU A 525 14.91 -18.44 -0.23
N GLU A 526 13.77 -19.02 0.11
CA GLU A 526 13.65 -20.22 0.96
C GLU A 526 14.36 -20.09 2.33
N THR A 527 14.49 -18.85 2.85
CA THR A 527 15.17 -18.56 4.11
C THR A 527 14.25 -18.76 5.31
N ILE A 528 14.07 -20.01 5.73
CA ILE A 528 13.17 -20.42 6.80
C ILE A 528 13.48 -19.73 8.13
N GLU A 529 14.75 -19.57 8.50
CA GLU A 529 15.17 -18.99 9.78
C GLU A 529 14.71 -17.53 9.91
N LYS A 530 14.97 -16.70 8.89
CA LYS A 530 14.51 -15.30 8.87
C LYS A 530 12.99 -15.21 8.89
N GLY A 531 12.30 -16.03 8.09
CA GLY A 531 10.84 -16.09 8.06
C GLY A 531 10.26 -16.48 9.43
N PHE A 532 10.87 -17.39 10.14
CA PHE A 532 10.44 -17.76 11.50
C PHE A 532 10.65 -16.61 12.50
N HIS A 533 11.77 -15.90 12.45
CA HIS A 533 12.01 -14.72 13.29
C HIS A 533 10.97 -13.64 13.08
N ILE A 534 10.63 -13.35 11.82
CA ILE A 534 9.57 -12.38 11.45
C ILE A 534 8.21 -12.85 12.00
N HIS A 535 7.87 -14.15 11.89
CA HIS A 535 6.62 -14.68 12.44
C HIS A 535 6.52 -14.51 13.96
N VAL A 536 7.61 -14.77 14.70
CA VAL A 536 7.66 -14.55 16.17
C VAL A 536 7.44 -13.07 16.51
N GLU A 537 7.98 -12.16 15.72
CA GLU A 537 7.76 -10.72 15.93
C GLU A 537 6.31 -10.31 15.65
N ILE A 538 5.72 -10.82 14.56
CA ILE A 538 4.29 -10.64 14.22
C ILE A 538 3.41 -11.10 15.37
N ALA A 539 3.69 -12.29 15.94
CA ALA A 539 2.97 -12.84 17.08
C ALA A 539 3.06 -11.95 18.32
N ARG A 540 4.24 -11.44 18.65
CA ARG A 540 4.45 -10.50 19.77
C ARG A 540 3.63 -9.22 19.61
N ARG A 541 3.37 -8.80 18.38
CA ARG A 541 2.59 -7.58 18.06
C ARG A 541 1.09 -7.83 17.89
N GLY A 542 0.66 -9.08 17.97
CA GLY A 542 -0.75 -9.45 17.83
C GLY A 542 -1.29 -9.31 16.39
N LEU A 543 -0.42 -9.29 15.38
CA LEU A 543 -0.80 -9.15 13.96
C LEU A 543 -1.06 -10.49 13.27
N GLU A 544 -1.06 -11.62 13.98
CA GLU A 544 -1.35 -12.95 13.42
C GLU A 544 -2.77 -13.06 12.84
N SER A 545 -3.70 -12.26 13.34
CA SER A 545 -5.09 -12.23 12.87
C SER A 545 -5.33 -11.34 11.65
N ASP A 546 -4.31 -10.57 11.23
CA ASP A 546 -4.39 -9.75 10.04
C ASP A 546 -4.34 -10.64 8.79
N ILE A 547 -5.32 -10.48 7.88
CA ILE A 547 -5.47 -11.34 6.71
C ILE A 547 -4.29 -11.20 5.72
N LEU A 548 -3.75 -9.99 5.55
CA LEU A 548 -2.61 -9.74 4.65
C LEU A 548 -1.35 -10.44 5.16
N VAL A 549 -1.08 -10.33 6.47
CA VAL A 549 0.07 -10.97 7.12
C VAL A 549 -0.11 -12.49 7.14
N GLY A 550 -1.32 -12.96 7.44
CA GLY A 550 -1.65 -14.39 7.45
C GLY A 550 -1.46 -15.03 6.07
N ASN A 551 -1.92 -14.38 5.02
CA ASN A 551 -1.72 -14.85 3.63
C ASN A 551 -0.23 -14.92 3.27
N ALA A 552 0.56 -13.90 3.66
CA ALA A 552 2.00 -13.90 3.41
C ALA A 552 2.75 -14.98 4.22
N LEU A 553 2.32 -15.27 5.46
CA LEU A 553 2.87 -16.37 6.26
C LEU A 553 2.56 -17.74 5.64
N ILE A 554 1.33 -17.94 5.15
CA ILE A 554 0.94 -19.18 4.46
C ILE A 554 1.80 -19.37 3.22
N ASP A 555 1.93 -18.35 2.37
CA ASP A 555 2.75 -18.38 1.14
C ASP A 555 4.23 -18.66 1.45
N MET A 556 4.80 -17.96 2.44
CA MET A 556 6.19 -18.15 2.87
C MET A 556 6.43 -19.59 3.35
N TYR A 557 5.60 -20.12 4.27
CA TYR A 557 5.76 -21.49 4.75
C TYR A 557 5.52 -22.53 3.65
N ALA A 558 4.58 -22.27 2.75
CA ALA A 558 4.31 -23.15 1.62
C ALA A 558 5.50 -23.24 0.67
N LYS A 559 6.09 -22.11 0.28
CA LYS A 559 7.29 -22.06 -0.59
C LYS A 559 8.54 -22.68 0.04
N CYS A 560 8.65 -22.58 1.38
CA CYS A 560 9.73 -23.26 2.11
C CYS A 560 9.45 -24.76 2.38
N GLY A 561 8.43 -25.38 1.77
CA GLY A 561 8.10 -26.80 1.96
C GLY A 561 7.47 -27.15 3.32
N LEU A 562 7.17 -26.18 4.18
CA LEU A 562 6.61 -26.39 5.52
C LEU A 562 5.09 -26.36 5.54
N LEU A 563 4.46 -27.21 4.74
CA LEU A 563 3.01 -27.24 4.52
C LEU A 563 2.16 -27.40 5.81
N LYS A 564 2.68 -28.14 6.81
CA LYS A 564 2.01 -28.29 8.11
C LYS A 564 1.88 -26.94 8.83
N LYS A 565 2.94 -26.14 8.85
CA LYS A 565 2.92 -24.79 9.46
C LYS A 565 2.04 -23.84 8.66
N ALA A 566 2.08 -23.92 7.32
CA ALA A 566 1.17 -23.15 6.47
C ALA A 566 -0.30 -23.47 6.77
N SER A 567 -0.64 -24.76 6.92
CA SER A 567 -1.97 -25.21 7.29
C SER A 567 -2.38 -24.76 8.71
N ASP A 568 -1.45 -24.79 9.69
CA ASP A 568 -1.72 -24.32 11.05
C ASP A 568 -2.06 -22.81 11.06
N VAL A 569 -1.30 -21.98 10.34
CA VAL A 569 -1.58 -20.54 10.19
C VAL A 569 -2.95 -20.34 9.52
N PHE A 570 -3.20 -21.07 8.43
CA PHE A 570 -4.48 -21.00 7.71
C PHE A 570 -5.69 -21.31 8.62
N HIS A 571 -5.58 -22.30 9.51
CA HIS A 571 -6.66 -22.65 10.42
C HIS A 571 -6.87 -21.65 11.56
N ARG A 572 -5.85 -20.88 11.94
CA ARG A 572 -5.92 -19.84 12.98
C ARG A 572 -6.51 -18.54 12.48
N LEU A 573 -6.53 -18.29 11.16
CA LEU A 573 -7.11 -17.06 10.61
C LEU A 573 -8.60 -17.00 10.91
N PRO A 574 -9.09 -15.87 11.45
CA PRO A 574 -10.52 -15.69 11.78
C PRO A 574 -11.42 -15.65 10.55
N THR A 575 -10.92 -15.04 9.47
CA THR A 575 -11.56 -14.97 8.16
C THR A 575 -10.56 -15.42 7.10
N ARG A 576 -11.03 -16.14 6.09
CA ARG A 576 -10.22 -16.65 4.98
C ARG A 576 -10.79 -16.11 3.68
N ASP A 577 -9.95 -15.50 2.88
CA ASP A 577 -10.30 -15.02 1.54
C ASP A 577 -9.78 -15.98 0.45
N THR A 578 -10.09 -15.69 -0.81
CA THR A 578 -9.62 -16.46 -1.95
C THR A 578 -8.08 -16.55 -1.99
N ILE A 579 -7.38 -15.50 -1.52
CA ILE A 579 -5.91 -15.46 -1.51
C ILE A 579 -5.36 -16.46 -0.50
N SER A 580 -5.96 -16.57 0.71
CA SER A 580 -5.57 -17.56 1.73
C SER A 580 -5.64 -19.00 1.19
N TRP A 581 -6.74 -19.30 0.49
CA TRP A 581 -6.94 -20.61 -0.14
C TRP A 581 -5.95 -20.85 -1.25
N ASN A 582 -5.74 -19.87 -2.14
CA ASN A 582 -4.80 -19.98 -3.24
C ASN A 582 -3.36 -20.21 -2.78
N ALA A 583 -2.91 -19.52 -1.73
CA ALA A 583 -1.58 -19.69 -1.17
C ALA A 583 -1.36 -21.13 -0.68
N LEU A 584 -2.34 -21.68 0.06
CA LEU A 584 -2.25 -23.05 0.58
C LEU A 584 -2.35 -24.09 -0.54
N ILE A 585 -3.32 -23.97 -1.46
CA ILE A 585 -3.51 -24.87 -2.60
C ILE A 585 -2.28 -24.87 -3.51
N SER A 586 -1.70 -23.68 -3.77
CA SER A 586 -0.48 -23.55 -4.57
C SER A 586 0.69 -24.30 -3.94
N GLY A 587 0.87 -24.17 -2.62
CA GLY A 587 1.91 -24.88 -1.90
C GLY A 587 1.80 -26.40 -2.00
N TYR A 588 0.60 -26.94 -1.77
CA TYR A 588 0.38 -28.39 -1.94
C TYR A 588 0.57 -28.85 -3.40
N SER A 589 0.18 -28.02 -4.37
CA SER A 589 0.38 -28.30 -5.79
C SER A 589 1.87 -28.33 -6.17
N GLN A 590 2.67 -27.40 -5.65
CA GLN A 590 4.12 -27.32 -5.93
C GLN A 590 4.90 -28.50 -5.36
N GLU A 591 4.52 -28.94 -4.15
CA GLU A 591 5.11 -30.15 -3.53
C GLU A 591 4.60 -31.47 -4.13
N GLY A 592 3.79 -31.41 -5.16
CA GLY A 592 3.25 -32.60 -5.85
C GLY A 592 2.16 -33.37 -5.09
N LEU A 593 1.64 -32.79 -3.99
CA LEU A 593 0.58 -33.36 -3.15
C LEU A 593 -0.79 -33.00 -3.73
N ALA A 594 -1.11 -33.58 -4.87
CA ALA A 594 -2.28 -33.22 -5.66
C ALA A 594 -3.61 -33.61 -5.01
N GLU A 595 -3.67 -34.72 -4.28
CA GLU A 595 -4.90 -35.19 -3.60
C GLU A 595 -5.30 -34.20 -2.51
N GLU A 596 -4.33 -33.72 -1.76
CA GLU A 596 -4.54 -32.72 -0.71
C GLU A 596 -4.96 -31.37 -1.30
N ALA A 597 -4.31 -30.93 -2.39
CA ALA A 597 -4.69 -29.71 -3.10
C ALA A 597 -6.15 -29.78 -3.60
N LEU A 598 -6.56 -30.91 -4.19
CA LEU A 598 -7.93 -31.14 -4.63
C LEU A 598 -8.92 -31.15 -3.47
N SER A 599 -8.57 -31.78 -2.34
CA SER A 599 -9.44 -31.79 -1.15
C SER A 599 -9.65 -30.37 -0.58
N LEU A 600 -8.61 -29.52 -0.61
CA LEU A 600 -8.72 -28.11 -0.21
C LEU A 600 -9.63 -27.32 -1.17
N PHE A 601 -9.55 -27.57 -2.47
CA PHE A 601 -10.43 -26.97 -3.46
C PHE A 601 -11.90 -27.33 -3.23
N GLU A 602 -12.21 -28.62 -3.02
CA GLU A 602 -13.56 -29.07 -2.69
C GLU A 602 -14.07 -28.41 -1.39
N ARG A 603 -13.21 -28.25 -0.40
CA ARG A 603 -13.54 -27.56 0.84
C ARG A 603 -13.77 -26.05 0.63
N MET A 604 -12.98 -25.37 -0.17
CA MET A 604 -13.17 -23.97 -0.55
C MET A 604 -14.56 -23.75 -1.15
N GLN A 605 -15.00 -24.68 -2.04
CA GLN A 605 -16.33 -24.64 -2.62
C GLN A 605 -17.44 -24.88 -1.58
N THR A 606 -17.24 -25.79 -0.61
CA THR A 606 -18.21 -26.04 0.46
C THR A 606 -18.35 -24.84 1.41
N GLU A 607 -17.28 -24.07 1.63
CA GLU A 607 -17.30 -22.84 2.41
C GLU A 607 -17.84 -21.63 1.58
N GLN A 608 -18.33 -21.88 0.34
CA GLN A 608 -18.93 -20.88 -0.59
C GLN A 608 -17.98 -19.73 -0.96
N ILE A 609 -16.68 -19.95 -0.93
CA ILE A 609 -15.69 -18.98 -1.39
C ILE A 609 -15.50 -19.19 -2.90
N PRO A 610 -15.74 -18.17 -3.75
CA PRO A 610 -15.66 -18.32 -5.19
C PRO A 610 -14.21 -18.54 -5.64
N PRO A 611 -13.92 -19.61 -6.43
CA PRO A 611 -12.63 -19.80 -7.05
C PRO A 611 -12.35 -18.72 -8.10
N ASP A 612 -11.13 -18.27 -8.19
CA ASP A 612 -10.64 -17.33 -9.20
C ASP A 612 -9.73 -18.04 -10.24
N ALA A 613 -9.22 -17.28 -11.20
CA ALA A 613 -8.30 -17.78 -12.23
C ALA A 613 -7.03 -18.40 -11.63
N ILE A 614 -6.53 -17.87 -10.53
CA ILE A 614 -5.35 -18.40 -9.84
C ILE A 614 -5.67 -19.74 -9.18
N THR A 615 -6.83 -19.88 -8.52
CA THR A 615 -7.31 -21.13 -7.94
C THR A 615 -7.34 -22.22 -9.01
N PHE A 616 -7.98 -21.94 -10.15
CA PHE A 616 -8.05 -22.93 -11.26
C PHE A 616 -6.69 -23.27 -11.82
N SER A 617 -5.80 -22.30 -11.97
CA SER A 617 -4.42 -22.55 -12.42
C SER A 617 -3.67 -23.49 -11.47
N CYS A 618 -3.72 -23.25 -10.16
CA CYS A 618 -3.06 -24.10 -9.17
C CYS A 618 -3.59 -25.54 -9.18
N ILE A 619 -4.92 -25.71 -9.25
CA ILE A 619 -5.55 -27.03 -9.29
C ILE A 619 -5.28 -27.77 -10.61
N LEU A 620 -5.27 -27.07 -11.73
CA LEU A 620 -4.91 -27.68 -13.01
C LEU A 620 -3.44 -28.14 -13.03
N ASN A 621 -2.53 -27.36 -12.42
CA ASN A 621 -1.14 -27.76 -12.25
C ASN A 621 -1.02 -29.01 -11.37
N ALA A 622 -1.79 -29.08 -10.27
CA ALA A 622 -1.86 -30.27 -9.43
C ALA A 622 -2.37 -31.50 -10.23
N CYS A 623 -3.42 -31.34 -11.01
CA CYS A 623 -3.95 -32.41 -11.88
C CYS A 623 -2.94 -32.86 -12.94
N GLY A 624 -2.18 -31.93 -13.52
CA GLY A 624 -1.11 -32.21 -14.48
C GLY A 624 0.02 -33.03 -13.87
N GLY A 625 0.52 -32.59 -12.69
CA GLY A 625 1.58 -33.28 -11.97
C GLY A 625 1.22 -34.71 -11.56
N ALA A 626 0.01 -34.90 -11.02
CA ALA A 626 -0.53 -36.22 -10.66
C ALA A 626 -1.04 -37.05 -11.85
N ARG A 627 -1.02 -36.54 -13.08
CA ARG A 627 -1.62 -37.12 -14.27
C ARG A 627 -3.11 -37.47 -14.09
N ALA A 628 -3.84 -36.72 -13.28
CA ALA A 628 -5.24 -36.95 -12.89
C ALA A 628 -6.21 -36.45 -13.97
N ARG A 629 -6.16 -37.09 -15.17
CA ARG A 629 -6.91 -36.66 -16.37
C ARG A 629 -8.41 -36.49 -16.14
N ASN A 630 -9.05 -37.35 -15.35
CA ASN A 630 -10.50 -37.32 -15.17
C ASN A 630 -10.93 -36.09 -14.35
N LYS A 631 -10.23 -35.80 -13.24
CA LYS A 631 -10.45 -34.59 -12.44
C LYS A 631 -10.16 -33.32 -13.26
N GLY A 632 -9.08 -33.31 -14.05
CA GLY A 632 -8.78 -32.19 -14.94
C GLY A 632 -9.90 -31.91 -15.95
N LYS A 633 -10.61 -32.94 -16.43
CA LYS A 633 -11.78 -32.75 -17.31
C LYS A 633 -12.98 -32.16 -16.56
N GLU A 634 -13.24 -32.61 -15.34
CA GLU A 634 -14.31 -32.05 -14.50
C GLU A 634 -14.11 -30.56 -14.27
N ILE A 635 -12.88 -30.17 -13.93
CA ILE A 635 -12.49 -28.77 -13.73
C ILE A 635 -12.59 -27.97 -15.04
N HIS A 636 -12.18 -28.55 -16.19
CA HIS A 636 -12.35 -27.90 -17.50
C HIS A 636 -13.84 -27.60 -17.79
N HIS A 637 -14.75 -28.54 -17.50
CA HIS A 637 -16.19 -28.29 -17.65
C HIS A 637 -16.72 -27.20 -16.71
N GLU A 638 -16.15 -27.06 -15.54
CA GLU A 638 -16.50 -25.98 -14.59
C GLU A 638 -16.04 -24.63 -15.10
N ILE A 639 -14.79 -24.54 -15.60
CA ILE A 639 -14.21 -23.34 -16.24
C ILE A 639 -15.05 -22.92 -17.47
N ASP A 640 -15.46 -23.88 -18.32
CA ASP A 640 -16.32 -23.62 -19.46
C ASP A 640 -17.69 -23.05 -19.04
N ARG A 641 -18.29 -23.58 -17.96
CA ARG A 641 -19.57 -23.14 -17.40
C ARG A 641 -19.49 -21.72 -16.85
N MET A 642 -18.34 -21.33 -16.26
CA MET A 642 -18.09 -20.00 -15.74
C MET A 642 -17.69 -19.00 -16.85
N GLY A 643 -17.42 -19.47 -18.08
CA GLY A 643 -17.03 -18.64 -19.21
C GLY A 643 -15.62 -18.02 -19.09
N LEU A 644 -14.77 -18.54 -18.21
CA LEU A 644 -13.43 -17.98 -17.90
C LEU A 644 -12.45 -18.11 -19.06
N LEU A 645 -12.64 -19.10 -19.97
CA LEU A 645 -11.78 -19.29 -21.15
C LEU A 645 -11.79 -18.11 -22.13
N GLN A 646 -12.85 -17.30 -22.15
CA GLN A 646 -12.96 -16.15 -23.06
C GLN A 646 -12.27 -14.88 -22.54
N GLY A 647 -12.01 -14.81 -21.24
CA GLY A 647 -11.50 -13.60 -20.58
C GLY A 647 -10.09 -13.74 -20.00
N ASP A 648 -9.62 -14.96 -19.70
CA ASP A 648 -8.38 -15.15 -18.94
C ASP A 648 -7.42 -16.14 -19.61
N VAL A 649 -6.29 -15.60 -20.07
CA VAL A 649 -5.24 -16.38 -20.75
C VAL A 649 -4.53 -17.34 -19.78
N ILE A 650 -4.44 -16.99 -18.48
CA ILE A 650 -3.76 -17.79 -17.45
C ILE A 650 -4.43 -19.16 -17.29
N VAL A 651 -5.75 -19.18 -17.21
CA VAL A 651 -6.54 -20.41 -17.10
C VAL A 651 -6.38 -21.26 -18.36
N GLY A 652 -6.38 -20.61 -19.54
CA GLY A 652 -6.14 -21.28 -20.83
C GLY A 652 -4.78 -21.96 -20.88
N ASN A 653 -3.73 -21.27 -20.46
CA ASN A 653 -2.37 -21.79 -20.41
C ASN A 653 -2.26 -22.99 -19.44
N ALA A 654 -2.85 -22.88 -18.25
CA ALA A 654 -2.86 -23.98 -17.27
C ALA A 654 -3.64 -25.21 -17.77
N LEU A 655 -4.74 -25.03 -18.51
CA LEU A 655 -5.47 -26.14 -19.14
C LEU A 655 -4.64 -26.85 -20.22
N ILE A 656 -3.95 -26.09 -21.07
CA ILE A 656 -3.06 -26.66 -22.09
C ILE A 656 -1.97 -27.49 -21.41
N ASP A 657 -1.31 -26.92 -20.38
CA ASP A 657 -0.26 -27.59 -19.62
C ASP A 657 -0.77 -28.88 -18.95
N MET A 658 -1.92 -28.81 -18.26
CA MET A 658 -2.55 -29.98 -17.64
C MET A 658 -2.80 -31.09 -18.68
N TYR A 659 -3.36 -30.78 -19.87
CA TYR A 659 -3.61 -31.81 -20.88
C TYR A 659 -2.32 -32.35 -21.48
N VAL A 660 -1.29 -31.51 -21.64
CA VAL A 660 0.04 -31.95 -22.09
C VAL A 660 0.63 -32.94 -21.08
N ASN A 661 0.66 -32.59 -19.80
CA ASN A 661 1.21 -33.41 -18.72
C ASN A 661 0.43 -34.72 -18.52
N CYS A 662 -0.89 -34.72 -18.80
CA CYS A 662 -1.72 -35.92 -18.83
C CYS A 662 -1.60 -36.74 -20.15
N GLY A 663 -0.68 -36.43 -21.05
CA GLY A 663 -0.47 -37.14 -22.31
C GLY A 663 -1.56 -36.94 -23.36
N SER A 664 -2.36 -35.90 -23.28
CA SER A 664 -3.52 -35.66 -24.15
C SER A 664 -3.32 -34.44 -25.06
N VAL A 665 -2.21 -34.40 -25.81
CA VAL A 665 -1.80 -33.26 -26.64
C VAL A 665 -2.90 -32.82 -27.64
N SER A 666 -3.71 -33.75 -28.18
CA SER A 666 -4.84 -33.38 -29.04
C SER A 666 -5.90 -32.53 -28.36
N LYS A 667 -6.14 -32.78 -27.06
CA LYS A 667 -7.06 -31.95 -26.30
C LYS A 667 -6.43 -30.57 -25.89
N ALA A 668 -5.13 -30.56 -25.63
CA ALA A 668 -4.39 -29.32 -25.44
C ALA A 668 -4.51 -28.43 -26.69
N GLN A 669 -4.42 -29.03 -27.88
CA GLN A 669 -4.63 -28.34 -29.17
C GLN A 669 -6.07 -27.79 -29.29
N GLU A 670 -7.08 -28.59 -28.98
CA GLU A 670 -8.49 -28.11 -29.02
C GLU A 670 -8.71 -26.88 -28.12
N VAL A 671 -8.14 -26.88 -26.90
CA VAL A 671 -8.17 -25.73 -26.01
C VAL A 671 -7.45 -24.54 -26.61
N PHE A 672 -6.24 -24.75 -27.14
CA PHE A 672 -5.46 -23.71 -27.81
C PHE A 672 -6.24 -23.06 -28.98
N ASP A 673 -6.91 -23.88 -29.82
CA ASP A 673 -7.67 -23.37 -30.96
C ASP A 673 -8.93 -22.57 -30.55
N LYS A 674 -9.50 -22.84 -29.38
CA LYS A 674 -10.65 -22.10 -28.80
C LYS A 674 -10.26 -20.78 -28.16
N LEU A 675 -9.01 -20.58 -27.74
CA LEU A 675 -8.58 -19.34 -27.06
C LEU A 675 -8.62 -18.14 -28.03
N PRO A 676 -9.29 -17.04 -27.67
CA PRO A 676 -9.39 -15.84 -28.51
C PRO A 676 -8.08 -15.07 -28.59
N ILE A 677 -7.33 -15.04 -27.47
CA ILE A 677 -6.03 -14.38 -27.37
C ILE A 677 -4.99 -15.44 -27.03
N ARG A 678 -3.89 -15.44 -27.75
CA ARG A 678 -2.78 -16.37 -27.56
C ARG A 678 -1.51 -15.55 -27.33
N ASP A 679 -0.99 -15.59 -26.13
CA ASP A 679 0.27 -14.94 -25.77
C ASP A 679 1.48 -15.87 -26.03
N VAL A 680 2.67 -15.36 -25.77
CA VAL A 680 3.92 -16.13 -25.93
C VAL A 680 3.90 -17.41 -25.10
N VAL A 681 3.30 -17.38 -23.89
CA VAL A 681 3.22 -18.52 -22.98
C VAL A 681 2.32 -19.61 -23.58
N THR A 682 1.15 -19.22 -24.11
CA THR A 682 0.19 -20.14 -24.77
C THR A 682 0.86 -20.93 -25.90
N TRP A 683 1.57 -20.24 -26.78
CA TRP A 683 2.30 -20.89 -27.89
C TRP A 683 3.43 -21.78 -27.36
N THR A 684 4.22 -21.28 -26.42
CA THR A 684 5.38 -22.02 -25.87
C THR A 684 4.94 -23.29 -25.15
N THR A 685 3.88 -23.25 -24.35
CA THR A 685 3.36 -24.41 -23.61
C THR A 685 2.91 -25.52 -24.58
N LEU A 686 2.20 -25.17 -25.67
CA LEU A 686 1.79 -26.15 -26.65
C LEU A 686 2.97 -26.71 -27.45
N ILE A 687 3.92 -25.86 -27.87
CA ILE A 687 5.13 -26.26 -28.59
C ILE A 687 5.96 -27.22 -27.74
N ALA A 688 6.22 -26.85 -26.49
CA ALA A 688 6.93 -27.68 -25.51
C ALA A 688 6.20 -29.01 -25.27
N GLY A 689 4.86 -28.98 -25.23
CA GLY A 689 4.02 -30.17 -25.14
C GLY A 689 4.24 -31.14 -26.29
N TYR A 690 4.27 -30.63 -27.51
CA TYR A 690 4.57 -31.47 -28.68
C TYR A 690 5.98 -32.06 -28.62
N VAL A 691 6.98 -31.27 -28.23
CA VAL A 691 8.37 -31.72 -28.10
C VAL A 691 8.53 -32.81 -27.04
N ASN A 692 7.86 -32.65 -25.87
CA ASN A 692 7.93 -33.65 -24.80
C ASN A 692 7.25 -34.99 -25.14
N HIS A 693 6.33 -34.96 -26.09
CA HIS A 693 5.66 -36.15 -26.60
C HIS A 693 6.25 -36.64 -27.92
N GLU A 694 7.49 -36.28 -28.26
CA GLU A 694 8.24 -36.70 -29.44
C GLU A 694 7.59 -36.33 -30.79
N ARG A 695 6.61 -35.41 -30.78
CA ARG A 695 5.93 -34.91 -31.99
C ARG A 695 6.64 -33.67 -32.54
N HIS A 696 7.86 -33.84 -32.95
CA HIS A 696 8.76 -32.72 -33.31
C HIS A 696 8.33 -31.97 -34.58
N GLU A 697 7.70 -32.66 -35.57
CA GLU A 697 7.22 -32.01 -36.78
C GLU A 697 6.12 -31.00 -36.51
N GLU A 698 5.18 -31.38 -35.65
CA GLU A 698 4.08 -30.49 -35.27
C GLU A 698 4.59 -29.31 -34.41
N ALA A 699 5.54 -29.54 -33.49
CA ALA A 699 6.18 -28.48 -32.76
C ALA A 699 6.78 -27.40 -33.68
N LEU A 700 7.47 -27.84 -34.77
CA LEU A 700 8.05 -26.94 -35.76
C LEU A 700 7.01 -26.18 -36.57
N GLN A 701 5.88 -26.85 -36.95
CA GLN A 701 4.76 -26.20 -37.63
C GLN A 701 4.11 -25.14 -36.77
N TYR A 702 3.89 -25.41 -35.46
CA TYR A 702 3.31 -24.43 -34.52
C TYR A 702 4.25 -23.25 -34.26
N HIS A 703 5.56 -23.46 -34.26
CA HIS A 703 6.52 -22.38 -34.20
C HIS A 703 6.44 -21.45 -35.43
N GLU A 704 6.35 -22.01 -36.65
CA GLU A 704 6.16 -21.22 -37.87
C GLU A 704 4.84 -20.43 -37.85
N ARG A 705 3.75 -21.04 -37.35
CA ARG A 705 2.47 -20.33 -37.13
C ARG A 705 2.56 -19.21 -36.09
N MET A 706 3.35 -19.41 -35.03
CA MET A 706 3.62 -18.39 -33.98
C MET A 706 4.30 -17.16 -34.59
N GLU A 707 5.36 -17.40 -35.43
CA GLU A 707 6.06 -16.31 -36.14
C GLU A 707 5.13 -15.59 -37.14
N GLN A 708 4.30 -16.32 -37.90
CA GLN A 708 3.32 -15.74 -38.84
C GLN A 708 2.25 -14.92 -38.12
N SER A 709 1.91 -15.24 -36.89
CA SER A 709 0.97 -14.46 -36.06
C SER A 709 1.60 -13.20 -35.44
N GLY A 710 2.89 -12.95 -35.65
CA GLY A 710 3.63 -11.78 -35.13
C GLY A 710 4.02 -11.90 -33.64
N VAL A 711 3.93 -13.10 -33.06
CA VAL A 711 4.34 -13.35 -31.68
C VAL A 711 5.80 -13.79 -31.67
N PHE A 712 6.65 -13.06 -30.98
CA PHE A 712 8.09 -13.34 -30.92
C PHE A 712 8.41 -14.45 -29.92
N SER A 713 9.29 -15.38 -30.36
CA SER A 713 9.79 -16.47 -29.52
C SER A 713 10.63 -15.94 -28.34
N ASN A 714 10.39 -16.48 -27.16
CA ASN A 714 11.19 -16.28 -25.96
C ASN A 714 12.26 -17.39 -25.79
N ALA A 715 13.10 -17.29 -24.74
CA ALA A 715 14.15 -18.26 -24.45
C ALA A 715 13.61 -19.70 -24.36
N VAL A 716 12.48 -19.92 -23.67
CA VAL A 716 11.87 -21.25 -23.49
C VAL A 716 11.37 -21.83 -24.83
N THR A 717 10.81 -20.96 -25.71
CA THR A 717 10.42 -21.38 -27.07
C THR A 717 11.64 -21.86 -27.85
N PHE A 718 12.75 -21.07 -27.80
CA PHE A 718 13.98 -21.47 -28.49
C PHE A 718 14.54 -22.80 -27.97
N VAL A 719 14.59 -23.01 -26.66
CA VAL A 719 15.01 -24.28 -26.05
C VAL A 719 14.20 -25.45 -26.58
N SER A 720 12.87 -25.32 -26.61
CA SER A 720 11.98 -26.37 -27.10
C SER A 720 12.22 -26.67 -28.58
N ILE A 721 12.34 -25.65 -29.42
CA ILE A 721 12.54 -25.83 -30.86
C ILE A 721 13.94 -26.33 -31.21
N LEU A 722 14.99 -25.88 -30.48
CA LEU A 722 16.34 -26.42 -30.67
C LEU A 722 16.39 -27.91 -30.34
N LYS A 723 15.72 -28.34 -29.25
CA LYS A 723 15.59 -29.75 -28.86
C LYS A 723 14.90 -30.56 -30.00
N ALA A 724 13.81 -30.01 -30.55
CA ALA A 724 13.13 -30.67 -31.70
C ALA A 724 14.05 -30.77 -32.93
N CYS A 725 14.76 -29.69 -33.28
CA CYS A 725 15.70 -29.68 -34.39
C CYS A 725 16.84 -30.68 -34.20
N GLY A 726 17.38 -30.76 -32.96
CA GLY A 726 18.43 -31.73 -32.60
C GLY A 726 17.97 -33.19 -32.75
N SER A 727 16.78 -33.51 -32.22
CA SER A 727 16.18 -34.85 -32.32
C SER A 727 15.91 -35.28 -33.75
N MET A 728 15.54 -34.33 -34.65
CA MET A 728 15.26 -34.59 -36.07
C MET A 728 16.48 -34.44 -36.98
N GLY A 729 17.63 -34.01 -36.46
CA GLY A 729 18.84 -33.74 -37.24
C GLY A 729 18.71 -32.56 -38.22
N LEU A 730 17.81 -31.60 -37.98
CA LEU A 730 17.51 -30.47 -38.88
C LEU A 730 18.50 -29.33 -38.73
N MET A 731 19.74 -29.57 -39.15
CA MET A 731 20.85 -28.66 -38.99
C MET A 731 20.63 -27.28 -39.65
N GLY A 732 20.09 -27.18 -40.82
CA GLY A 732 19.88 -25.91 -41.52
C GLY A 732 18.87 -25.00 -40.83
N LYS A 733 17.86 -25.56 -40.14
CA LYS A 733 16.91 -24.81 -39.30
C LYS A 733 17.56 -24.40 -37.99
N GLY A 734 18.37 -25.30 -37.40
CA GLY A 734 19.14 -24.99 -36.20
C GLY A 734 20.11 -23.82 -36.37
N GLN A 735 20.85 -23.76 -37.49
CA GLN A 735 21.74 -22.65 -37.80
C GLN A 735 21.01 -21.30 -37.95
N ARG A 736 19.82 -21.29 -38.56
CA ARG A 736 18.99 -20.07 -38.66
C ARG A 736 18.52 -19.61 -37.29
N LEU A 737 18.07 -20.52 -36.44
CA LEU A 737 17.69 -20.21 -35.07
C LEU A 737 18.87 -19.67 -34.25
N HIS A 738 20.06 -20.26 -34.39
CA HIS A 738 21.28 -19.76 -33.74
C HIS A 738 21.57 -18.30 -34.15
N THR A 739 21.46 -17.98 -35.43
CA THR A 739 21.64 -16.61 -35.94
C THR A 739 20.60 -15.65 -35.38
N GLU A 740 19.37 -16.08 -35.16
CA GLU A 740 18.30 -15.30 -34.54
C GLU A 740 18.53 -15.08 -33.04
N ILE A 741 18.96 -16.11 -32.34
CA ILE A 741 19.32 -16.04 -30.90
C ILE A 741 20.44 -15.03 -30.67
N MET A 742 21.49 -15.05 -31.53
CA MET A 742 22.60 -14.08 -31.51
C MET A 742 22.10 -12.65 -31.77
N ARG A 743 21.15 -12.46 -32.66
CA ARG A 743 20.59 -11.14 -32.99
C ARG A 743 19.74 -10.56 -31.85
N LYS A 744 19.14 -11.43 -31.02
CA LYS A 744 18.32 -11.06 -29.86
C LYS A 744 19.10 -11.00 -28.55
N ASP A 745 20.40 -11.23 -28.60
CA ASP A 745 21.31 -11.26 -27.44
C ASP A 745 20.90 -12.27 -26.33
N LEU A 746 20.26 -13.38 -26.76
CA LEU A 746 19.76 -14.41 -25.85
C LEU A 746 20.81 -15.50 -25.53
N LEU A 747 22.04 -15.33 -26.01
CA LEU A 747 23.13 -16.26 -25.73
C LEU A 747 23.62 -16.18 -24.26
N GLU A 748 23.35 -15.04 -23.59
CA GLU A 748 23.62 -14.86 -22.16
C GLU A 748 22.75 -15.77 -21.27
N SER A 749 21.67 -16.34 -21.83
CA SER A 749 20.83 -17.30 -21.10
C SER A 749 21.45 -18.69 -21.16
N ASP A 750 21.87 -19.23 -20.01
CA ASP A 750 22.48 -20.55 -19.87
C ASP A 750 21.64 -21.67 -20.49
N LEU A 751 20.30 -21.59 -20.35
CA LEU A 751 19.36 -22.56 -20.92
C LEU A 751 19.40 -22.62 -22.44
N VAL A 752 19.50 -21.46 -23.10
CA VAL A 752 19.54 -21.38 -24.58
C VAL A 752 20.90 -21.83 -25.06
N GLY A 753 21.97 -21.42 -24.39
CA GLY A 753 23.34 -21.81 -24.69
C GLY A 753 23.53 -23.33 -24.62
N ASN A 754 23.08 -23.95 -23.52
CA ASN A 754 23.13 -25.40 -23.32
C ASN A 754 22.33 -26.16 -24.40
N SER A 755 21.16 -25.63 -24.81
CA SER A 755 20.34 -26.23 -25.88
C SER A 755 20.98 -26.12 -27.28
N LEU A 756 21.78 -25.07 -27.54
CA LEU A 756 22.55 -24.94 -28.75
C LEU A 756 23.72 -25.95 -28.81
N VAL A 757 24.41 -26.14 -27.67
CA VAL A 757 25.44 -27.16 -27.52
C VAL A 757 24.85 -28.56 -27.80
N ASP A 758 23.68 -28.89 -27.21
CA ASP A 758 22.93 -30.14 -27.42
C ASP A 758 22.52 -30.34 -28.90
N LEU A 759 21.97 -29.28 -29.52
CA LEU A 759 21.62 -29.31 -30.96
C LEU A 759 22.80 -29.73 -31.80
N TYR A 760 23.93 -29.02 -31.68
CA TYR A 760 25.10 -29.26 -32.52
C TYR A 760 25.76 -30.61 -32.18
N ALA A 761 25.76 -31.02 -30.93
CA ALA A 761 26.23 -32.34 -30.51
C ALA A 761 25.40 -33.46 -31.12
N LYS A 762 24.07 -33.41 -31.09
CA LYS A 762 23.16 -34.38 -31.71
C LYS A 762 23.23 -34.39 -33.23
N CYS A 763 23.46 -33.23 -33.84
CA CYS A 763 23.70 -33.17 -35.32
C CYS A 763 25.12 -33.63 -35.74
N GLY A 764 25.99 -34.06 -34.79
CA GLY A 764 27.33 -34.53 -35.09
C GLY A 764 28.38 -33.42 -35.33
N LEU A 765 28.05 -32.16 -35.14
CA LEU A 765 28.93 -31.02 -35.35
C LEU A 765 29.68 -30.64 -34.09
N LEU A 766 30.50 -31.55 -33.58
CA LEU A 766 31.18 -31.39 -32.28
C LEU A 766 32.11 -30.18 -32.21
N LEU A 767 32.71 -29.76 -33.33
CA LEU A 767 33.57 -28.57 -33.36
C LEU A 767 32.77 -27.30 -33.11
N VAL A 768 31.59 -27.18 -33.68
CA VAL A 768 30.70 -26.05 -33.48
C VAL A 768 30.08 -26.09 -32.08
N ALA A 769 29.73 -27.28 -31.59
CA ALA A 769 29.25 -27.44 -30.21
C ALA A 769 30.31 -26.98 -29.20
N HIS A 770 31.58 -27.32 -29.45
CA HIS A 770 32.69 -26.87 -28.58
C HIS A 770 32.94 -25.34 -28.67
N GLU A 771 32.83 -24.77 -29.88
CA GLU A 771 32.94 -23.32 -30.09
C GLU A 771 31.83 -22.56 -29.35
N VAL A 772 30.57 -22.99 -29.48
CA VAL A 772 29.44 -22.42 -28.72
C VAL A 772 29.66 -22.56 -27.21
N PHE A 773 30.11 -23.72 -26.74
CA PHE A 773 30.41 -23.96 -25.33
C PHE A 773 31.48 -23.00 -24.79
N GLN A 774 32.53 -22.70 -25.56
CA GLN A 774 33.58 -21.74 -25.16
C GLN A 774 33.09 -20.28 -25.05
N HIS A 775 32.00 -19.96 -25.75
CA HIS A 775 31.38 -18.63 -25.73
C HIS A 775 30.28 -18.47 -24.68
N LEU A 776 29.95 -19.55 -23.94
CA LEU A 776 29.00 -19.42 -22.82
C LEU A 776 29.58 -18.56 -21.68
N VAL A 777 28.75 -17.72 -21.09
CA VAL A 777 29.12 -16.84 -19.97
C VAL A 777 29.46 -17.67 -18.72
N VAL A 778 28.66 -18.71 -18.47
CA VAL A 778 28.85 -19.67 -17.39
C VAL A 778 28.92 -21.06 -17.99
N GLN A 779 29.97 -21.79 -17.72
CA GLN A 779 30.13 -23.19 -18.11
C GLN A 779 29.74 -24.06 -16.91
N ASP A 780 28.41 -24.26 -16.76
CA ASP A 780 27.81 -25.04 -15.68
C ASP A 780 27.90 -26.56 -15.92
N GLU A 781 27.54 -27.33 -14.89
CA GLU A 781 27.46 -28.78 -14.92
C GLU A 781 26.68 -29.30 -16.13
N VAL A 782 25.55 -28.67 -16.49
CA VAL A 782 24.66 -29.11 -17.59
C VAL A 782 25.35 -28.94 -18.94
N SER A 783 26.07 -27.85 -19.16
CA SER A 783 26.81 -27.57 -20.38
C SER A 783 27.95 -28.59 -20.59
N TRP A 784 28.71 -28.91 -19.51
CA TRP A 784 29.74 -29.92 -19.55
C TRP A 784 29.16 -31.31 -19.85
N ASN A 785 28.09 -31.70 -19.15
CA ASN A 785 27.44 -32.99 -19.36
C ASN A 785 26.92 -33.14 -20.81
N THR A 786 26.36 -32.07 -21.35
CA THR A 786 25.85 -32.07 -22.73
C THR A 786 26.98 -32.26 -23.74
N LEU A 787 28.10 -31.59 -23.56
CA LEU A 787 29.28 -31.74 -24.46
C LEU A 787 29.91 -33.11 -24.33
N ILE A 788 30.09 -33.61 -23.10
CA ILE A 788 30.64 -34.96 -22.82
C ILE A 788 29.71 -36.03 -23.45
N ALA A 789 28.38 -35.93 -23.24
CA ALA A 789 27.41 -36.88 -23.82
C ALA A 789 27.45 -36.88 -25.35
N GLY A 790 27.55 -35.70 -25.99
CA GLY A 790 27.64 -35.60 -27.45
C GLY A 790 28.88 -36.31 -27.97
N HIS A 791 30.01 -36.17 -27.37
CA HIS A 791 31.25 -36.86 -27.74
C HIS A 791 31.15 -38.36 -27.46
N ALA A 792 30.50 -38.75 -26.35
CA ALA A 792 30.29 -40.16 -25.98
C ALA A 792 29.42 -40.87 -27.00
N HIS A 793 28.33 -40.28 -27.47
CA HIS A 793 27.44 -40.84 -28.51
C HIS A 793 28.14 -41.10 -29.85
N LEU A 794 29.12 -40.28 -30.20
CA LEU A 794 29.92 -40.46 -31.41
C LEU A 794 31.15 -41.37 -31.21
N GLY A 795 31.33 -41.95 -30.05
CA GLY A 795 32.37 -42.91 -29.73
C GLY A 795 33.79 -42.31 -29.59
N VAL A 796 33.93 -41.00 -29.40
CA VAL A 796 35.25 -40.34 -29.30
C VAL A 796 35.77 -40.35 -27.85
N SER A 797 36.00 -41.54 -27.31
CA SER A 797 36.32 -41.76 -25.90
C SER A 797 37.51 -40.96 -25.36
N LYS A 798 38.60 -40.81 -26.14
CA LYS A 798 39.78 -40.02 -25.69
C LYS A 798 39.48 -38.57 -25.40
N LEU A 799 38.50 -37.96 -26.10
CA LEU A 799 38.11 -36.60 -25.89
C LEU A 799 37.13 -36.48 -24.70
N VAL A 800 36.29 -37.51 -24.51
CA VAL A 800 35.40 -37.60 -23.36
C VAL A 800 36.21 -37.54 -22.05
N PHE A 801 37.27 -38.32 -21.91
CA PHE A 801 38.15 -38.27 -20.70
C PHE A 801 38.83 -36.93 -20.55
N ARG A 802 39.31 -36.30 -21.62
CA ARG A 802 39.89 -34.97 -21.56
C ARG A 802 38.87 -33.90 -21.07
N LEU A 803 37.65 -33.96 -21.58
CA LEU A 803 36.56 -33.03 -21.18
C LEU A 803 36.18 -33.28 -19.73
N PHE A 804 36.13 -34.52 -19.27
CA PHE A 804 35.89 -34.87 -17.89
C PHE A 804 37.00 -34.33 -16.96
N ASP A 805 38.28 -34.50 -17.33
CA ASP A 805 39.41 -33.88 -16.59
C ASP A 805 39.33 -32.33 -16.59
N GLN A 806 38.92 -31.71 -17.70
CA GLN A 806 38.77 -30.27 -17.79
C GLN A 806 37.63 -29.76 -16.90
N MET A 807 36.51 -30.47 -16.83
CA MET A 807 35.38 -30.16 -15.94
C MET A 807 35.85 -30.13 -14.48
N LEU A 808 36.60 -31.18 -14.05
CA LEU A 808 37.16 -31.25 -12.69
C LEU A 808 38.17 -30.14 -12.40
N ASN A 809 39.02 -29.81 -13.38
CA ASN A 809 40.01 -28.74 -13.23
C ASN A 809 39.38 -27.34 -13.14
N ASN A 810 38.20 -27.16 -13.72
CA ASN A 810 37.42 -25.90 -13.61
C ASN A 810 36.66 -25.80 -12.29
N GLY A 811 36.69 -26.84 -11.43
CA GLY A 811 36.05 -26.85 -10.13
C GLY A 811 34.57 -27.29 -10.14
N GLU A 812 34.09 -27.78 -11.30
CA GLU A 812 32.74 -28.31 -11.40
C GLU A 812 32.66 -29.76 -10.89
N GLU A 813 31.66 -30.03 -10.04
CA GLU A 813 31.48 -31.36 -9.47
C GLU A 813 30.73 -32.27 -10.47
N PRO A 814 31.27 -33.50 -10.75
CA PRO A 814 30.61 -34.42 -11.65
C PRO A 814 29.36 -35.04 -10.98
N THR A 815 28.32 -35.19 -11.76
CA THR A 815 27.04 -35.79 -11.34
C THR A 815 26.88 -37.22 -11.84
N THR A 816 25.81 -37.89 -11.40
CA THR A 816 25.40 -39.19 -11.92
C THR A 816 25.27 -39.20 -13.43
N SER A 817 24.80 -38.12 -14.05
CA SER A 817 24.69 -37.97 -15.49
C SER A 817 26.03 -37.86 -16.21
N THR A 818 27.02 -37.21 -15.59
CA THR A 818 28.40 -37.12 -16.07
C THR A 818 29.02 -38.53 -16.13
N PHE A 819 28.92 -39.28 -15.05
CA PHE A 819 29.44 -40.65 -14.96
C PHE A 819 28.76 -41.57 -15.95
N LEU A 820 27.44 -41.47 -16.14
CA LEU A 820 26.72 -42.25 -17.14
C LEU A 820 27.25 -41.99 -18.54
N SER A 821 27.51 -40.72 -18.89
CA SER A 821 28.05 -40.36 -20.21
C SER A 821 29.47 -40.91 -20.43
N VAL A 822 30.33 -40.85 -19.41
CA VAL A 822 31.69 -41.40 -19.48
C VAL A 822 31.66 -42.91 -19.56
N LEU A 823 30.82 -43.62 -18.80
CA LEU A 823 30.67 -45.07 -18.83
C LEU A 823 30.11 -45.53 -20.19
N ASN A 824 29.16 -44.79 -20.79
CA ASN A 824 28.69 -45.05 -22.15
C ASN A 824 29.83 -44.94 -23.17
N ALA A 825 30.71 -43.95 -23.07
CA ALA A 825 31.85 -43.80 -23.93
C ALA A 825 32.85 -45.00 -23.75
N CYS A 826 33.04 -45.48 -22.51
CA CYS A 826 33.85 -46.67 -22.21
C CYS A 826 33.22 -47.92 -22.82
N SER A 827 31.91 -48.08 -22.71
CA SER A 827 31.19 -49.23 -23.31
C SER A 827 31.32 -49.22 -24.82
N HIS A 828 31.09 -48.07 -25.48
CA HIS A 828 31.24 -48.00 -26.96
C HIS A 828 32.66 -48.22 -27.45
N ALA A 829 33.66 -47.83 -26.68
CA ALA A 829 35.08 -48.01 -27.03
C ALA A 829 35.64 -49.35 -26.59
N GLY A 830 34.91 -50.11 -25.77
CA GLY A 830 35.38 -51.41 -25.23
C GLY A 830 36.53 -51.26 -24.19
N ILE A 831 36.67 -50.13 -23.53
CA ILE A 831 37.73 -49.79 -22.58
C ILE A 831 37.29 -50.20 -21.17
N VAL A 832 37.60 -51.46 -20.79
CA VAL A 832 37.05 -52.06 -19.57
C VAL A 832 37.76 -51.52 -18.28
N GLU A 833 39.07 -51.34 -18.33
CA GLU A 833 39.86 -50.96 -17.14
C GLU A 833 39.51 -49.54 -16.67
N ASP A 834 39.45 -48.57 -17.60
CA ASP A 834 39.11 -47.21 -17.28
C ASP A 834 37.65 -47.10 -16.84
N GLY A 835 36.73 -47.87 -17.47
CA GLY A 835 35.33 -47.93 -17.12
C GLY A 835 35.09 -48.44 -15.70
N LEU A 836 35.85 -49.47 -15.26
CA LEU A 836 35.81 -49.95 -13.89
C LEU A 836 36.30 -48.88 -12.89
N SER A 837 37.43 -48.23 -13.20
CA SER A 837 37.98 -47.16 -12.37
C SER A 837 37.01 -46.00 -12.21
N VAL A 838 36.33 -45.59 -13.27
CA VAL A 838 35.28 -44.54 -13.27
C VAL A 838 34.08 -44.95 -12.42
N PHE A 839 33.60 -46.19 -12.58
CA PHE A 839 32.47 -46.73 -11.81
C PHE A 839 32.77 -46.82 -10.31
N GLU A 840 33.99 -47.25 -9.91
CA GLU A 840 34.42 -47.31 -8.52
C GLU A 840 34.64 -45.92 -7.91
N SER A 841 35.15 -44.95 -8.70
CA SER A 841 35.36 -43.57 -8.22
C SER A 841 34.07 -42.86 -7.88
N MET A 842 32.96 -43.22 -8.48
CA MET A 842 31.64 -42.63 -8.25
C MET A 842 31.23 -42.74 -6.76
N SER A 843 31.34 -43.90 -6.17
CA SER A 843 31.01 -44.10 -4.75
C SER A 843 32.17 -43.80 -3.82
N GLY A 844 33.45 -44.02 -4.26
CA GLY A 844 34.62 -43.87 -3.45
C GLY A 844 35.11 -42.45 -3.27
N ASN A 845 35.04 -41.59 -4.31
CA ASN A 845 35.59 -40.23 -4.32
C ASN A 845 34.52 -39.14 -4.28
N TYR A 846 33.32 -39.46 -4.79
CA TYR A 846 32.28 -38.45 -4.98
C TYR A 846 31.00 -38.69 -4.17
N ASP A 847 30.92 -39.78 -3.40
CA ASP A 847 29.79 -40.20 -2.55
C ASP A 847 28.44 -40.24 -3.33
N LEU A 848 28.52 -40.59 -4.65
CA LEU A 848 27.37 -40.68 -5.52
C LEU A 848 26.80 -42.09 -5.54
N THR A 849 25.51 -42.26 -5.39
CA THR A 849 24.81 -43.55 -5.48
C THR A 849 24.70 -44.02 -6.92
N GLN A 850 25.13 -45.23 -7.19
CA GLN A 850 25.01 -45.88 -8.50
C GLN A 850 23.56 -46.28 -8.75
N ASN A 851 22.98 -45.93 -9.90
CA ASN A 851 21.64 -46.31 -10.32
C ASN A 851 21.67 -47.48 -11.35
N ILE A 852 20.51 -47.98 -11.72
CA ILE A 852 20.35 -49.09 -12.65
C ILE A 852 21.01 -48.80 -14.01
N GLU A 853 21.05 -47.57 -14.49
CA GLU A 853 21.64 -47.20 -15.79
C GLU A 853 23.16 -47.37 -15.80
N HIS A 854 23.82 -47.04 -14.70
CA HIS A 854 25.27 -47.25 -14.54
C HIS A 854 25.63 -48.75 -14.60
N PHE A 855 24.84 -49.60 -13.90
CA PHE A 855 25.01 -51.05 -13.98
C PHE A 855 24.75 -51.60 -15.38
N ASN A 856 23.77 -51.02 -16.09
CA ASN A 856 23.49 -51.37 -17.51
C ASN A 856 24.69 -51.04 -18.40
N CYS A 857 25.32 -49.88 -18.24
CA CYS A 857 26.51 -49.51 -19.01
C CYS A 857 27.69 -50.44 -18.69
N MET A 858 27.85 -50.83 -17.41
CA MET A 858 28.87 -51.81 -17.03
C MET A 858 28.62 -53.18 -17.65
N ALA A 859 27.39 -53.67 -17.61
CA ALA A 859 26.99 -54.91 -18.22
C ALA A 859 27.22 -54.88 -19.75
N ASP A 860 26.85 -53.78 -20.45
CA ASP A 860 27.07 -53.58 -21.86
C ASP A 860 28.58 -53.53 -22.22
N MET A 861 29.38 -52.85 -21.39
CA MET A 861 30.82 -52.77 -21.57
C MET A 861 31.50 -54.17 -21.54
N PHE A 862 31.17 -54.99 -20.51
CA PHE A 862 31.65 -56.36 -20.43
C PHE A 862 31.11 -57.20 -21.56
N ALA A 863 29.85 -57.03 -21.95
CA ALA A 863 29.23 -57.76 -23.02
C ALA A 863 29.92 -57.52 -24.39
N ARG A 864 30.16 -56.24 -24.73
CA ARG A 864 30.87 -55.82 -25.96
C ARG A 864 32.35 -56.25 -26.00
N SER A 865 33.01 -56.29 -24.84
CA SER A 865 34.40 -56.75 -24.77
C SER A 865 34.56 -58.30 -24.78
N GLY A 866 33.46 -59.03 -24.86
CA GLY A 866 33.48 -60.49 -24.87
C GLY A 866 33.58 -61.15 -23.51
N GLN A 867 33.58 -60.43 -22.44
CA GLN A 867 33.63 -60.94 -21.05
C GLN A 867 32.22 -61.23 -20.51
N LEU A 868 31.52 -62.18 -21.24
CA LEU A 868 30.11 -62.47 -21.00
C LEU A 868 29.79 -62.93 -19.56
N GLU A 869 30.70 -63.71 -18.93
CA GLU A 869 30.53 -64.20 -17.58
C GLU A 869 30.52 -63.01 -16.56
N LYS A 870 31.41 -62.02 -16.72
CA LYS A 870 31.44 -60.85 -15.89
C LYS A 870 30.20 -59.97 -16.11
N SER A 871 29.73 -59.84 -17.35
CA SER A 871 28.48 -59.17 -17.63
C SER A 871 27.30 -59.78 -16.85
N CYS A 872 27.22 -61.11 -16.86
CA CYS A 872 26.20 -61.88 -16.13
C CYS A 872 26.33 -61.70 -14.61
N ILE A 873 27.54 -61.66 -14.06
CA ILE A 873 27.78 -61.43 -12.64
C ILE A 873 27.26 -60.00 -12.24
N VAL A 874 27.61 -58.97 -13.03
CA VAL A 874 27.16 -57.60 -12.81
C VAL A 874 25.63 -57.48 -12.77
N ILE A 875 24.97 -58.19 -13.71
CA ILE A 875 23.49 -58.21 -13.77
C ILE A 875 22.88 -58.91 -12.58
N ARG A 876 23.49 -60.00 -12.06
CA ARG A 876 22.98 -60.76 -10.91
C ARG A 876 23.27 -60.05 -9.56
N GLU A 877 24.36 -59.32 -9.45
CA GLU A 877 24.82 -58.69 -8.23
C GLU A 877 24.32 -57.21 -8.07
N MET A 878 23.68 -56.63 -9.16
CA MET A 878 23.13 -55.27 -9.03
C MET A 878 22.05 -55.21 -7.94
N PRO A 879 22.00 -54.12 -7.12
CA PRO A 879 21.02 -53.97 -6.04
C PRO A 879 19.62 -53.68 -6.50
N PHE A 880 19.36 -53.73 -7.80
CA PHE A 880 18.07 -53.45 -8.46
C PHE A 880 17.54 -54.66 -9.22
N HIS A 881 16.24 -54.69 -9.44
CA HIS A 881 15.68 -55.70 -10.36
C HIS A 881 16.10 -55.38 -11.79
N PRO A 882 16.78 -56.31 -12.51
CA PRO A 882 17.20 -56.09 -13.88
C PRO A 882 16.00 -55.78 -14.79
N ASN A 883 16.16 -54.81 -15.67
CA ASN A 883 15.14 -54.47 -16.65
C ASN A 883 15.32 -55.34 -17.93
N PRO A 884 14.30 -55.47 -18.82
CA PRO A 884 14.43 -56.26 -20.08
C PRO A 884 15.59 -55.81 -20.96
N ILE A 885 15.93 -54.50 -20.94
CA ILE A 885 16.99 -53.91 -21.79
C ILE A 885 18.35 -54.54 -21.51
N VAL A 886 18.69 -54.78 -20.23
CA VAL A 886 19.96 -55.37 -19.85
C VAL A 886 20.08 -56.80 -20.37
N TRP A 887 19.01 -57.59 -20.27
CA TRP A 887 18.98 -58.94 -20.78
C TRP A 887 19.08 -58.96 -22.31
N HIS A 888 18.44 -58.01 -23.03
CA HIS A 888 18.60 -57.86 -24.49
C HIS A 888 20.06 -57.55 -24.88
N THR A 889 20.74 -56.70 -24.10
CA THR A 889 22.13 -56.38 -24.32
C THR A 889 23.00 -57.62 -24.18
N LEU A 890 22.80 -58.42 -23.14
CA LEU A 890 23.51 -59.68 -22.93
C LEU A 890 23.19 -60.71 -24.04
N MET A 891 21.93 -60.85 -24.45
CA MET A 891 21.52 -61.73 -25.57
C MET A 891 22.19 -61.32 -26.87
N ASN A 892 22.20 -60.04 -27.22
CA ASN A 892 22.87 -59.56 -28.44
C ASN A 892 24.39 -59.85 -28.42
N ALA A 893 25.02 -59.67 -27.28
CA ALA A 893 26.42 -60.00 -27.10
C ALA A 893 26.66 -61.52 -27.22
N CYS A 894 25.80 -62.32 -26.59
CA CYS A 894 25.86 -63.79 -26.70
C CYS A 894 25.71 -64.25 -28.13
N GLN A 895 24.88 -63.61 -28.98
CA GLN A 895 24.78 -63.83 -30.40
C GLN A 895 26.12 -63.51 -31.11
N THR A 896 26.69 -62.35 -30.81
CA THR A 896 27.93 -61.88 -31.47
C THR A 896 29.14 -62.76 -31.13
N TRP A 897 29.25 -63.17 -29.87
CA TRP A 897 30.36 -64.02 -29.40
C TRP A 897 30.07 -65.47 -29.42
N GLY A 898 28.87 -65.91 -29.89
CA GLY A 898 28.54 -67.34 -30.11
C GLY A 898 28.23 -68.15 -28.86
N ASN A 899 28.02 -67.52 -27.68
CA ASN A 899 27.72 -68.20 -26.41
C ASN A 899 26.20 -68.47 -26.29
N ARG A 900 25.76 -69.67 -26.67
CA ARG A 900 24.35 -70.06 -26.70
C ARG A 900 23.76 -70.36 -25.33
N GLU A 901 24.55 -70.90 -24.43
CA GLU A 901 24.09 -71.26 -23.08
C GLU A 901 23.66 -70.05 -22.30
N LEU A 902 24.56 -69.03 -22.19
CA LEU A 902 24.22 -67.75 -21.57
C LEU A 902 23.14 -66.98 -22.32
N GLY A 903 23.07 -67.06 -23.65
CA GLY A 903 22.02 -66.46 -24.46
C GLY A 903 20.63 -67.03 -24.16
N TRP A 904 20.56 -68.35 -23.92
CA TRP A 904 19.31 -69.01 -23.52
C TRP A 904 18.88 -68.59 -22.08
N GLU A 905 19.82 -68.62 -21.18
CA GLU A 905 19.58 -68.13 -19.77
C GLU A 905 19.07 -66.68 -19.74
N ALA A 906 19.68 -65.79 -20.51
CA ALA A 906 19.26 -64.41 -20.64
C ALA A 906 17.86 -64.28 -21.23
N PHE A 907 17.49 -65.13 -22.22
CA PHE A 907 16.14 -65.19 -22.74
C PHE A 907 15.11 -65.64 -21.69
N GLU A 908 15.38 -66.67 -20.92
CA GLU A 908 14.50 -67.15 -19.86
C GLU A 908 14.23 -66.03 -18.82
N GLN A 909 15.26 -65.28 -18.45
CA GLN A 909 15.11 -64.17 -17.53
C GLN A 909 14.34 -62.99 -18.12
N ALA A 910 14.53 -62.65 -19.39
CA ALA A 910 13.80 -61.58 -20.07
C ALA A 910 12.30 -61.92 -20.15
N VAL A 911 11.96 -63.16 -20.52
CA VAL A 911 10.56 -63.64 -20.61
C VAL A 911 9.89 -63.79 -19.26
N GLN A 912 10.64 -64.02 -18.17
CA GLN A 912 10.09 -64.00 -16.82
C GLN A 912 9.67 -62.59 -16.37
N ILE A 913 10.30 -61.55 -16.90
CA ILE A 913 9.99 -60.15 -16.61
C ILE A 913 8.80 -59.67 -17.51
N ASP A 914 8.86 -60.00 -18.81
CA ASP A 914 7.78 -59.68 -19.78
C ASP A 914 7.53 -60.86 -20.68
N ASP A 915 6.39 -61.55 -20.50
CA ASP A 915 5.98 -62.74 -21.26
C ASP A 915 5.65 -62.41 -22.72
N LYS A 916 5.50 -61.14 -23.10
CA LYS A 916 5.20 -60.65 -24.46
C LYS A 916 6.38 -59.93 -25.11
N ASP A 917 7.57 -60.03 -24.58
CA ASP A 917 8.76 -59.37 -25.12
C ASP A 917 9.10 -59.90 -26.55
N ALA A 918 8.60 -59.16 -27.56
CA ALA A 918 8.85 -59.48 -28.97
C ALA A 918 10.34 -59.48 -29.33
N GLY A 919 11.17 -58.66 -28.69
CA GLY A 919 12.64 -58.57 -28.89
C GLY A 919 13.34 -59.86 -28.48
N ALA A 920 12.98 -60.37 -27.30
CA ALA A 920 13.54 -61.62 -26.80
C ALA A 920 13.19 -62.82 -27.69
N PHE A 921 11.93 -62.89 -28.19
CA PHE A 921 11.52 -63.98 -29.14
C PHE A 921 12.21 -63.85 -30.48
N VAL A 922 12.39 -62.63 -31.01
CA VAL A 922 13.12 -62.41 -32.27
C VAL A 922 14.59 -62.90 -32.16
N PHE A 923 15.21 -62.62 -31.00
CA PHE A 923 16.57 -63.06 -30.72
C PHE A 923 16.68 -64.59 -30.78
N VAL A 924 15.81 -65.34 -30.10
CA VAL A 924 15.82 -66.81 -30.10
C VAL A 924 15.58 -67.35 -31.51
N MET A 925 14.64 -66.77 -32.27
CA MET A 925 14.40 -67.12 -33.64
C MET A 925 15.67 -66.96 -34.52
N LYS A 926 16.41 -65.85 -34.37
CA LYS A 926 17.68 -65.63 -35.07
C LYS A 926 18.73 -66.67 -34.69
N MET A 927 18.87 -66.92 -33.38
CA MET A 927 19.81 -67.93 -32.88
C MET A 927 19.57 -69.37 -33.39
N PHE A 928 18.28 -69.76 -33.62
CA PHE A 928 17.92 -71.03 -34.22
C PHE A 928 18.10 -71.05 -35.75
N LEU A 929 17.91 -69.91 -36.41
CA LEU A 929 18.14 -69.79 -37.89
C LEU A 929 19.62 -69.89 -38.20
N ASP A 930 20.51 -69.31 -37.46
CA ASP A 930 21.99 -69.45 -37.59
C ASP A 930 22.43 -70.88 -37.37
N VAL A 931 21.77 -71.62 -36.50
CA VAL A 931 22.04 -73.08 -36.32
C VAL A 931 21.64 -73.93 -37.52
N SER A 932 20.49 -73.58 -38.06
CA SER A 932 20.00 -74.32 -39.25
C SER A 932 20.87 -74.07 -40.50
N LEU A 933 21.31 -72.82 -40.70
CA LEU A 933 22.21 -72.46 -41.81
C LEU A 933 23.60 -73.06 -41.59
N HIS A 934 24.13 -73.14 -40.43
CA HIS A 934 25.45 -73.75 -40.11
C HIS A 934 25.40 -75.25 -40.24
N ARG A 935 24.30 -75.93 -39.95
CA ARG A 935 24.08 -77.33 -40.19
C ARG A 935 23.98 -77.64 -41.67
N GLU A 936 23.33 -76.84 -42.45
CA GLU A 936 23.25 -76.97 -43.90
C GLU A 936 24.61 -76.70 -44.55
N THR A 937 25.35 -75.66 -44.14
CA THR A 937 26.68 -75.38 -44.66
C THR A 937 27.70 -76.52 -44.30
N MET A 938 27.61 -77.08 -43.10
CA MET A 938 28.43 -78.23 -42.70
C MET A 938 28.05 -79.52 -43.43
N LYS A 939 26.76 -79.72 -43.78
CA LYS A 939 26.35 -80.82 -44.62
C LYS A 939 26.87 -80.66 -46.07
N ILE A 940 26.85 -79.44 -46.57
CA ILE A 940 27.39 -79.12 -47.90
C ILE A 940 28.90 -79.24 -47.91
N HIS A 941 29.59 -78.96 -46.83
CA HIS A 941 31.06 -79.22 -46.74
C HIS A 941 31.43 -80.69 -46.49
N SER A 942 30.54 -81.50 -45.92
CA SER A 942 30.73 -82.89 -45.70
C SER A 942 30.36 -83.75 -46.90
N GLU A 943 29.63 -83.21 -47.89
CA GLU A 943 29.26 -83.81 -49.17
C GLU A 943 30.20 -83.43 -50.36
N ARG A 944 31.17 -82.54 -50.11
CA ARG A 944 32.31 -82.24 -50.99
C ARG A 944 33.56 -82.82 -50.39
#